data_3d93796a82f86cbb4437b427d6b5b499
#
_entry.id   3d93796a82f86cbb4437b427d6b5b499
#
_cell.length_a   1.000
_cell.length_b   1.000
_cell.length_c   1.000
_cell.angle_alpha   90.00
_cell.angle_beta   90.00
_cell.angle_gamma   90.00
#
_symmetry.space_group_name_H-M   'P 1'
#
loop_
_entity.id
_entity.type
_entity.pdbx_description
1 polymer ?
#
loop_
_entity_poly.entity_id
_entity_poly.type
_entity_poly.pdbx_seq_one_letter_code
_entity_poly.pdbx_strand_id
1 'polypeptide(L)'
;MAVTASKGFTVSARTILELGAELISSDAIALYELIKNAYDAGSKRAVVEVTNVFRFSSLRNQLARIDTAVEGLGGDAQLSEEELLEKVTAEIVGLVDQTAPEDARSQFITTIRSSASLAELRVRLVEGYQKANLLEIVDTGEGMSMNQLRGVFLTLGTRSRLETAGQRHFVGGKGIGRLSTMRLANHLTVVTTRSAEACWNLLRIDWTMFSHASADRLEDVSVVPEQGPAKDDPSEQGTRIQLRDLNADWDRDRVRRIVDGQMDRLFDPFGDKARYPILIRVNGVQIPIPTFDRRLLAEAQAKGNIVYYIDESGPHFVFTIDYLAYGRTITVHWDETDLLGITSNEDVSLAAMRSLGGFTAHFHWFNRQKLTQLDGVGTRAEVRDIVNHWANGLLMYRDGFRVNPYGGPNDDWLGIDFKALGSSGYKVNRKQLIGAVNISAHENSLLVDQTNREGLRNNEEKVLLVLMLQKAVTETFRNFLNAVEREERAKARMDVKDTTAFLENVSARTRRTLKQIRNLVPHSSAGDMDFLDATYGELEERLRTARDALTTAEREQRDLVNLAGIGLLVEIVSHELGRVARRTLDVVGQIDRRALPRQVSATFDTVESQMLVIRKRLDMLDPLSPSGRNRREVFDLRELVSEVLASHENQFQRHEIEYTLDAGPQPNGNFSIRAVRGMIVQVLENLIDNSVFWLKQRARADPSFRPRIRVEIDAADQELRFTDNGPGIAVARAEEVFKPFVSSKPSGEGKGLGLYISKEIARYHSAELYLLDAPRDGRLNTFVLDIDGLN
;
A
#
# COMPACT_ATOMS: atom_id res chain seq x y z
N MET A 1 36.04 -45.29 36.62
CA MET A 1 35.90 -44.39 35.49
C MET A 1 34.47 -43.87 35.50
N ALA A 2 34.27 -42.58 35.88
CA ALA A 2 32.95 -41.98 35.87
C ALA A 2 32.60 -41.71 34.39
N VAL A 3 31.56 -42.34 33.90
CA VAL A 3 30.98 -42.04 32.59
C VAL A 3 30.42 -40.62 32.66
N THR A 4 31.14 -39.67 32.09
CA THR A 4 30.62 -38.32 31.86
C THR A 4 29.44 -38.43 30.92
N ALA A 5 28.21 -38.31 31.46
CA ALA A 5 27.01 -38.21 30.65
C ALA A 5 27.15 -37.00 29.72
N SER A 6 27.20 -37.23 28.40
CA SER A 6 27.16 -36.16 27.41
C SER A 6 25.85 -35.41 27.59
N LYS A 7 25.88 -34.15 28.00
CA LYS A 7 24.72 -33.24 28.01
C LYS A 7 24.48 -32.75 26.57
N GLY A 8 23.41 -33.23 25.96
CA GLY A 8 22.88 -32.63 24.72
C GLY A 8 22.29 -31.24 24.97
N PHE A 9 21.99 -30.51 23.88
CA PHE A 9 21.22 -29.27 23.98
C PHE A 9 19.85 -29.57 24.57
N THR A 10 19.41 -28.73 25.51
CA THR A 10 18.04 -28.76 26.07
C THR A 10 17.29 -27.51 25.58
N VAL A 11 16.04 -27.66 25.14
CA VAL A 11 15.20 -26.57 24.63
C VAL A 11 14.21 -26.17 25.72
N SER A 12 14.17 -24.90 26.09
CA SER A 12 13.15 -24.35 26.98
C SER A 12 11.78 -24.33 26.29
N ALA A 13 10.72 -24.59 27.02
CA ALA A 13 9.33 -24.53 26.54
C ALA A 13 9.03 -23.14 25.93
N ARG A 14 9.56 -22.08 26.51
CA ARG A 14 9.49 -20.68 26.03
C ARG A 14 9.93 -20.53 24.55
N THR A 15 10.93 -21.29 24.10
CA THR A 15 11.44 -21.21 22.73
C THR A 15 10.36 -21.48 21.68
N ILE A 16 9.34 -22.28 21.99
CA ILE A 16 8.21 -22.55 21.10
C ILE A 16 7.34 -21.30 20.91
N LEU A 17 7.11 -20.51 21.97
CA LEU A 17 6.37 -19.24 21.87
C LEU A 17 7.14 -18.23 21.05
N GLU A 18 8.43 -18.10 21.27
CA GLU A 18 9.29 -17.20 20.49
C GLU A 18 9.27 -17.58 19.01
N LEU A 19 9.45 -18.88 18.71
CA LEU A 19 9.35 -19.39 17.34
C LEU A 19 7.94 -19.15 16.76
N GLY A 20 6.88 -19.39 17.50
CA GLY A 20 5.49 -19.18 17.03
C GLY A 20 5.18 -17.71 16.78
N ALA A 21 5.65 -16.80 17.63
CA ALA A 21 5.44 -15.37 17.49
C ALA A 21 6.26 -14.77 16.33
N GLU A 22 7.50 -15.20 16.13
CA GLU A 22 8.39 -14.72 15.08
C GLU A 22 8.07 -15.31 13.70
N LEU A 23 7.58 -16.55 13.66
CA LEU A 23 7.31 -17.26 12.41
C LEU A 23 6.07 -16.76 11.66
N ILE A 24 5.17 -16.05 12.33
CA ILE A 24 3.89 -15.60 11.77
C ILE A 24 3.72 -14.10 11.97
N SER A 25 3.90 -13.33 10.93
CA SER A 25 3.93 -11.86 10.99
C SER A 25 2.54 -11.22 11.18
N SER A 26 1.45 -11.90 10.82
CA SER A 26 0.08 -11.36 10.96
C SER A 26 -0.98 -12.44 11.18
N ASP A 27 -2.13 -12.03 11.78
CA ASP A 27 -3.29 -12.92 12.00
C ASP A 27 -3.87 -13.42 10.68
N ALA A 28 -3.80 -12.62 9.63
CA ALA A 28 -4.23 -13.00 8.30
C ALA A 28 -3.37 -14.14 7.73
N ILE A 29 -2.05 -14.11 7.94
CA ILE A 29 -1.14 -15.20 7.54
C ILE A 29 -1.41 -16.45 8.40
N ALA A 30 -1.71 -16.27 9.70
CA ALA A 30 -2.09 -17.39 10.55
C ALA A 30 -3.34 -18.11 10.03
N LEU A 31 -4.39 -17.35 9.73
CA LEU A 31 -5.63 -17.89 9.16
C LEU A 31 -5.39 -18.52 7.78
N TYR A 32 -4.55 -17.89 6.95
CA TYR A 32 -4.13 -18.42 5.65
C TYR A 32 -3.50 -19.81 5.78
N GLU A 33 -2.56 -20.00 6.70
CA GLU A 33 -1.88 -21.31 6.89
C GLU A 33 -2.86 -22.39 7.34
N LEU A 34 -3.87 -22.07 8.16
CA LEU A 34 -4.90 -23.02 8.57
C LEU A 34 -5.81 -23.42 7.40
N ILE A 35 -6.22 -22.48 6.54
CA ILE A 35 -7.00 -22.78 5.34
C ILE A 35 -6.18 -23.62 4.34
N LYS A 36 -4.89 -23.32 4.20
CA LYS A 36 -3.97 -24.09 3.37
C LYS A 36 -3.82 -25.54 3.85
N ASN A 37 -3.78 -25.76 5.16
CA ASN A 37 -3.77 -27.10 5.73
C ASN A 37 -5.03 -27.89 5.37
N ALA A 38 -6.19 -27.25 5.36
CA ALA A 38 -7.45 -27.84 4.92
C ALA A 38 -7.40 -28.28 3.43
N TYR A 39 -6.84 -27.43 2.57
CA TYR A 39 -6.62 -27.76 1.17
C TYR A 39 -5.64 -28.94 1.00
N ASP A 40 -4.48 -28.88 1.68
CA ASP A 40 -3.46 -29.93 1.62
C ASP A 40 -4.00 -31.28 2.14
N ALA A 41 -4.98 -31.28 3.06
CA ALA A 41 -5.69 -32.46 3.52
C ALA A 41 -6.68 -33.04 2.50
N GLY A 42 -6.78 -32.43 1.30
CA GLY A 42 -7.69 -32.87 0.25
C GLY A 42 -9.15 -32.53 0.53
N SER A 43 -9.44 -31.58 1.40
CA SER A 43 -10.79 -31.13 1.67
C SER A 43 -11.44 -30.50 0.42
N LYS A 44 -12.73 -30.68 0.26
CA LYS A 44 -13.48 -30.04 -0.84
C LYS A 44 -13.76 -28.57 -0.60
N ARG A 45 -13.72 -28.11 0.67
CA ARG A 45 -13.93 -26.74 1.10
C ARG A 45 -13.32 -26.52 2.47
N ALA A 46 -13.02 -25.26 2.83
CA ALA A 46 -12.73 -24.82 4.18
C ALA A 46 -13.87 -23.94 4.71
N VAL A 47 -14.27 -24.15 5.96
CA VAL A 47 -15.25 -23.30 6.64
C VAL A 47 -14.57 -22.67 7.84
N VAL A 48 -14.66 -21.33 7.91
CA VAL A 48 -14.17 -20.53 9.05
C VAL A 48 -15.37 -19.92 9.72
N GLU A 49 -15.61 -20.28 10.98
CA GLU A 49 -16.70 -19.76 11.79
C GLU A 49 -16.15 -19.01 13.00
N VAL A 50 -16.60 -17.79 13.17
CA VAL A 50 -16.24 -16.93 14.30
C VAL A 50 -17.49 -16.66 15.11
N THR A 51 -17.46 -17.09 16.37
CA THR A 51 -18.41 -16.66 17.38
C THR A 51 -17.73 -15.60 18.25
N ASN A 52 -18.19 -14.35 18.17
CA ASN A 52 -17.65 -13.22 18.90
C ASN A 52 -18.77 -12.62 19.76
N VAL A 53 -18.80 -12.99 21.04
CA VAL A 53 -19.79 -12.51 22.01
C VAL A 53 -19.32 -11.26 22.72
N PHE A 54 -18.03 -11.19 23.01
CA PHE A 54 -17.42 -10.10 23.75
C PHE A 54 -16.04 -9.78 23.18
N ARG A 55 -15.74 -8.50 22.92
CA ARG A 55 -14.48 -8.09 22.29
C ARG A 55 -13.29 -8.24 23.23
N PHE A 56 -12.13 -8.61 22.70
CA PHE A 56 -10.87 -8.68 23.46
C PHE A 56 -10.46 -7.32 24.03
N SER A 57 -10.61 -6.26 23.23
CA SER A 57 -10.38 -4.88 23.69
C SER A 57 -11.29 -4.49 24.85
N SER A 58 -12.57 -4.88 24.80
CA SER A 58 -13.52 -4.67 25.89
C SER A 58 -13.15 -5.47 27.13
N LEU A 59 -12.71 -6.73 26.97
CA LEU A 59 -12.20 -7.55 28.08
C LEU A 59 -11.07 -6.85 28.81
N ARG A 60 -10.03 -6.43 28.09
CA ARG A 60 -8.88 -5.73 28.71
C ARG A 60 -9.27 -4.47 29.43
N ASN A 61 -10.15 -3.66 28.83
CA ASN A 61 -10.61 -2.43 29.43
C ASN A 61 -11.43 -2.68 30.70
N GLN A 62 -12.31 -3.67 30.69
CA GLN A 62 -13.12 -4.00 31.85
C GLN A 62 -12.31 -4.66 32.98
N LEU A 63 -11.32 -5.49 32.66
CA LEU A 63 -10.40 -6.02 33.66
C LEU A 63 -9.61 -4.92 34.36
N ALA A 64 -9.02 -3.99 33.61
CA ALA A 64 -8.30 -2.84 34.20
C ALA A 64 -9.23 -1.98 35.08
N ARG A 65 -10.49 -1.84 34.69
CA ARG A 65 -11.50 -1.11 35.44
C ARG A 65 -11.91 -1.79 36.72
N ILE A 66 -12.06 -3.13 36.70
CA ILE A 66 -12.30 -3.93 37.91
C ILE A 66 -11.10 -3.82 38.86
N ASP A 67 -9.87 -3.95 38.34
CA ASP A 67 -8.64 -3.84 39.13
C ASP A 67 -8.55 -2.47 39.84
N THR A 68 -8.83 -1.37 39.10
CA THR A 68 -8.89 -0.03 39.67
C THR A 68 -10.00 0.12 40.73
N ALA A 69 -11.18 -0.49 40.50
CA ALA A 69 -12.28 -0.44 41.45
C ALA A 69 -11.95 -1.22 42.74
N VAL A 70 -11.27 -2.35 42.62
CA VAL A 70 -10.80 -3.14 43.79
C VAL A 70 -9.75 -2.37 44.61
N GLU A 71 -8.79 -1.71 43.97
CA GLU A 71 -7.78 -0.86 44.61
C GLU A 71 -8.41 0.35 45.30
N GLY A 72 -9.46 0.93 44.71
CA GLY A 72 -10.20 2.08 45.26
C GLY A 72 -11.05 1.78 46.49
N LEU A 73 -11.44 0.51 46.72
CA LEU A 73 -12.18 0.08 47.93
C LEU A 73 -11.39 0.25 49.25
N GLY A 74 -10.05 0.43 49.17
CA GLY A 74 -9.18 0.72 50.32
C GLY A 74 -9.07 2.16 50.73
N GLY A 75 -9.72 3.12 50.01
CA GLY A 75 -9.68 4.58 50.25
C GLY A 75 -11.06 5.15 50.62
N ASP A 76 -11.18 6.49 50.65
CA ASP A 76 -12.45 7.20 50.84
C ASP A 76 -13.42 6.99 49.66
N ALA A 77 -13.92 5.77 49.47
CA ALA A 77 -14.78 5.41 48.35
C ALA A 77 -16.19 5.99 48.51
N GLN A 78 -16.69 6.72 47.51
CA GLN A 78 -18.03 7.29 47.47
C GLN A 78 -19.13 6.23 47.20
N LEU A 79 -18.78 5.01 46.72
CA LEU A 79 -19.74 3.94 46.37
C LEU A 79 -19.39 2.66 47.12
N SER A 80 -20.41 1.86 47.49
CA SER A 80 -20.22 0.54 48.10
C SER A 80 -19.73 -0.47 47.02
N GLU A 81 -19.10 -1.60 47.47
CA GLU A 81 -18.69 -2.68 46.57
C GLU A 81 -19.88 -3.20 45.75
N GLU A 82 -21.06 -3.31 46.38
CA GLU A 82 -22.29 -3.80 45.73
C GLU A 82 -22.75 -2.86 44.60
N GLU A 83 -22.74 -1.54 44.83
CA GLU A 83 -23.08 -0.55 43.79
C GLU A 83 -22.07 -0.55 42.62
N LEU A 84 -20.77 -0.70 42.93
CA LEU A 84 -19.72 -0.83 41.95
C LEU A 84 -19.87 -2.11 41.13
N LEU A 85 -20.17 -3.25 41.78
CA LEU A 85 -20.39 -4.55 41.14
C LEU A 85 -21.58 -4.46 40.21
N GLU A 86 -22.71 -3.90 40.65
CA GLU A 86 -23.91 -3.74 39.78
C GLU A 86 -23.62 -2.87 38.57
N LYS A 87 -22.95 -1.74 38.77
CA LYS A 87 -22.56 -0.82 37.69
C LYS A 87 -21.65 -1.46 36.66
N VAL A 88 -20.57 -2.10 37.11
CA VAL A 88 -19.60 -2.74 36.18
C VAL A 88 -20.26 -3.93 35.48
N THR A 89 -21.07 -4.72 36.18
CA THR A 89 -21.83 -5.83 35.59
C THR A 89 -22.76 -5.34 34.49
N ALA A 90 -23.51 -4.25 34.72
CA ALA A 90 -24.41 -3.66 33.73
C ALA A 90 -23.65 -3.17 32.50
N GLU A 91 -22.48 -2.55 32.68
CA GLU A 91 -21.62 -2.11 31.59
C GLU A 91 -21.08 -3.27 30.76
N ILE A 92 -20.59 -4.35 31.41
CA ILE A 92 -20.13 -5.55 30.72
C ILE A 92 -21.25 -6.16 29.89
N VAL A 93 -22.45 -6.30 30.46
CA VAL A 93 -23.62 -6.82 29.76
C VAL A 93 -24.00 -5.92 28.58
N GLY A 94 -23.87 -4.60 28.70
CA GLY A 94 -24.13 -3.63 27.64
C GLY A 94 -23.14 -3.73 26.48
N LEU A 95 -21.94 -4.26 26.69
CA LEU A 95 -20.91 -4.45 25.65
C LEU A 95 -21.00 -5.77 24.90
N VAL A 96 -21.96 -6.65 25.26
CA VAL A 96 -22.18 -7.93 24.57
C VAL A 96 -22.68 -7.69 23.16
N ASP A 97 -22.07 -8.36 22.18
CA ASP A 97 -22.47 -8.27 20.79
C ASP A 97 -23.86 -8.89 20.56
N GLN A 98 -24.81 -8.06 20.20
CA GLN A 98 -26.21 -8.48 20.02
C GLN A 98 -26.40 -9.36 18.77
N THR A 99 -25.43 -9.40 17.88
CA THR A 99 -25.47 -10.27 16.68
C THR A 99 -24.95 -11.69 16.95
N ALA A 100 -24.34 -11.92 18.13
CA ALA A 100 -23.86 -13.24 18.50
C ALA A 100 -25.02 -14.22 18.78
N PRO A 101 -24.82 -15.55 18.63
CA PRO A 101 -25.81 -16.57 18.88
C PRO A 101 -26.43 -16.43 20.29
N GLU A 102 -27.75 -16.57 20.38
CA GLU A 102 -28.51 -16.32 21.61
C GLU A 102 -28.05 -17.19 22.79
N ASP A 103 -27.77 -18.46 22.53
CA ASP A 103 -27.30 -19.39 23.54
C ASP A 103 -25.96 -18.95 24.14
N ALA A 104 -25.02 -18.53 23.28
CA ALA A 104 -23.70 -18.07 23.70
C ALA A 104 -23.77 -16.75 24.49
N ARG A 105 -24.64 -15.82 24.07
CA ARG A 105 -24.90 -14.56 24.78
C ARG A 105 -25.51 -14.80 26.16
N SER A 106 -26.57 -15.63 26.20
CA SER A 106 -27.30 -15.92 27.42
C SER A 106 -26.42 -16.61 28.46
N GLN A 107 -25.58 -17.56 28.01
CA GLN A 107 -24.61 -18.23 28.87
C GLN A 107 -23.58 -17.26 29.42
N PHE A 108 -23.00 -16.38 28.57
CA PHE A 108 -22.06 -15.36 28.98
C PHE A 108 -22.69 -14.41 30.01
N ILE A 109 -23.87 -13.84 29.72
CA ILE A 109 -24.57 -12.91 30.61
C ILE A 109 -24.90 -13.58 31.94
N THR A 110 -25.35 -14.83 31.94
CA THR A 110 -25.65 -15.59 33.17
C THR A 110 -24.39 -15.77 34.01
N THR A 111 -23.26 -16.12 33.38
CA THR A 111 -21.97 -16.27 34.04
C THR A 111 -21.54 -14.95 34.72
N ILE A 112 -21.68 -13.82 34.03
CA ILE A 112 -21.29 -12.50 34.57
C ILE A 112 -22.21 -12.09 35.74
N ARG A 113 -23.52 -12.23 35.58
CA ARG A 113 -24.52 -11.85 36.61
C ARG A 113 -24.48 -12.71 37.88
N SER A 114 -23.88 -13.88 37.83
CA SER A 114 -23.77 -14.76 38.99
C SER A 114 -22.64 -14.40 39.95
N SER A 115 -21.89 -13.33 39.66
CA SER A 115 -20.76 -12.86 40.51
C SER A 115 -21.26 -12.19 41.78
N ALA A 116 -20.70 -12.59 42.91
CA ALA A 116 -21.05 -12.02 44.25
C ALA A 116 -20.08 -10.92 44.75
N SER A 117 -18.94 -10.73 44.02
CA SER A 117 -17.94 -9.70 44.35
C SER A 117 -17.20 -9.25 43.10
N LEU A 118 -16.49 -8.11 43.16
CA LEU A 118 -15.65 -7.63 42.07
C LEU A 118 -14.53 -8.60 41.73
N ALA A 119 -13.93 -9.25 42.72
CA ALA A 119 -12.91 -10.26 42.52
C ALA A 119 -13.45 -11.49 41.79
N GLU A 120 -14.64 -11.95 42.15
CA GLU A 120 -15.32 -13.03 41.42
C GLU A 120 -15.74 -12.62 40.00
N LEU A 121 -16.24 -11.38 39.81
CA LEU A 121 -16.60 -10.84 38.52
C LEU A 121 -15.38 -10.85 37.57
N ARG A 122 -14.20 -10.50 38.08
CA ARG A 122 -12.94 -10.55 37.30
C ARG A 122 -12.66 -11.97 36.78
N VAL A 123 -12.75 -12.97 37.64
CA VAL A 123 -12.52 -14.38 37.27
C VAL A 123 -13.57 -14.84 36.25
N ARG A 124 -14.85 -14.59 36.54
CA ARG A 124 -15.96 -15.00 35.70
C ARG A 124 -15.97 -14.29 34.35
N LEU A 125 -15.47 -13.05 34.26
CA LEU A 125 -15.32 -12.33 33.01
C LEU A 125 -14.29 -13.02 32.11
N VAL A 126 -13.15 -13.42 32.64
CA VAL A 126 -12.12 -14.18 31.89
C VAL A 126 -12.68 -15.54 31.44
N GLU A 127 -13.27 -16.32 32.35
CA GLU A 127 -13.85 -17.62 32.02
C GLU A 127 -15.00 -17.50 31.03
N GLY A 128 -15.84 -16.49 31.19
CA GLY A 128 -16.94 -16.22 30.27
C GLY A 128 -16.44 -15.89 28.87
N TYR A 129 -15.39 -15.04 28.77
CA TYR A 129 -14.74 -14.73 27.50
C TYR A 129 -14.17 -15.96 26.81
N GLN A 130 -13.42 -16.78 27.53
CA GLN A 130 -12.80 -18.01 27.05
C GLN A 130 -13.83 -19.03 26.51
N LYS A 131 -14.98 -19.11 27.17
CA LYS A 131 -16.05 -20.06 26.79
C LYS A 131 -16.91 -19.55 25.63
N ALA A 132 -17.23 -18.24 25.63
CA ALA A 132 -18.19 -17.67 24.70
C ALA A 132 -17.60 -17.37 23.30
N ASN A 133 -16.32 -16.99 23.24
CA ASN A 133 -15.67 -16.67 21.97
C ASN A 133 -14.97 -17.88 21.37
N LEU A 134 -15.15 -18.08 20.06
CA LEU A 134 -14.62 -19.21 19.32
C LEU A 134 -14.26 -18.80 17.91
N LEU A 135 -13.05 -19.14 17.46
CA LEU A 135 -12.67 -19.18 16.06
C LEU A 135 -12.49 -20.64 15.66
N GLU A 136 -13.33 -21.14 14.76
CA GLU A 136 -13.32 -22.53 14.33
C GLU A 136 -13.01 -22.63 12.84
N ILE A 137 -12.10 -23.53 12.49
CA ILE A 137 -11.81 -23.90 11.10
C ILE A 137 -12.16 -25.36 10.91
N VAL A 138 -13.03 -25.64 9.94
CA VAL A 138 -13.56 -26.98 9.66
C VAL A 138 -13.22 -27.36 8.24
N ASP A 139 -12.66 -28.55 8.09
CA ASP A 139 -12.41 -29.20 6.81
C ASP A 139 -13.00 -30.62 6.77
N THR A 140 -13.22 -31.12 5.57
CA THR A 140 -13.70 -32.48 5.29
C THR A 140 -12.60 -33.31 4.59
N GLY A 141 -11.34 -33.00 4.86
CA GLY A 141 -10.18 -33.69 4.31
C GLY A 141 -9.99 -35.09 4.89
N GLU A 142 -8.82 -35.68 4.68
CA GLU A 142 -8.52 -37.05 5.11
C GLU A 142 -8.53 -37.25 6.63
N GLY A 143 -8.43 -36.16 7.39
CA GLY A 143 -8.30 -36.19 8.83
C GLY A 143 -6.99 -36.84 9.32
N MET A 144 -6.87 -37.05 10.62
CA MET A 144 -5.68 -37.64 11.24
C MET A 144 -6.06 -38.77 12.19
N SER A 145 -5.33 -39.88 12.10
CA SER A 145 -5.41 -40.94 13.09
C SER A 145 -4.74 -40.55 14.41
N MET A 146 -5.02 -41.28 15.48
CA MET A 146 -4.37 -41.10 16.79
C MET A 146 -2.83 -41.12 16.68
N ASN A 147 -2.29 -42.05 15.88
CA ASN A 147 -0.85 -42.14 15.66
C ASN A 147 -0.28 -40.94 14.90
N GLN A 148 -1.03 -40.39 13.95
CA GLN A 148 -0.64 -39.17 13.22
C GLN A 148 -0.70 -37.93 14.13
N LEU A 149 -1.68 -37.83 15.02
CA LEU A 149 -1.71 -36.78 16.04
C LEU A 149 -0.47 -36.82 16.93
N ARG A 150 -0.08 -37.98 17.41
CA ARG A 150 1.10 -38.18 18.27
C ARG A 150 2.42 -37.96 17.51
N GLY A 151 2.58 -38.60 16.37
CA GLY A 151 3.84 -38.68 15.64
C GLY A 151 4.11 -37.56 14.67
N VAL A 152 3.06 -36.96 14.09
CA VAL A 152 3.18 -35.93 13.06
C VAL A 152 2.75 -34.56 13.58
N PHE A 153 1.59 -34.44 14.24
CA PHE A 153 1.08 -33.15 14.67
C PHE A 153 1.90 -32.57 15.82
N LEU A 154 2.36 -33.34 16.76
CA LEU A 154 3.16 -32.87 17.90
C LEU A 154 4.67 -32.76 17.61
N THR A 155 5.16 -33.28 16.49
CA THR A 155 6.58 -33.17 16.12
C THR A 155 6.85 -31.94 15.22
N LEU A 156 7.63 -30.99 15.69
CA LEU A 156 8.01 -29.81 14.93
C LEU A 156 9.07 -30.14 13.88
N GLY A 157 8.95 -29.55 12.68
CA GLY A 157 9.94 -29.71 11.62
C GLY A 157 9.94 -31.08 10.92
N THR A 158 8.83 -31.83 10.97
CA THR A 158 8.72 -33.12 10.29
C THR A 158 8.80 -32.97 8.76
N ARG A 159 9.57 -33.87 8.11
CA ARG A 159 9.65 -34.03 6.65
C ARG A 159 8.66 -35.08 6.11
N SER A 160 7.70 -35.52 6.89
CA SER A 160 6.78 -36.61 6.54
C SER A 160 5.98 -36.35 5.25
N ARG A 161 5.73 -35.09 4.90
CA ARG A 161 5.07 -34.69 3.65
C ARG A 161 6.00 -34.67 2.43
N LEU A 162 7.32 -34.54 2.63
CA LEU A 162 8.31 -34.59 1.56
C LEU A 162 8.55 -36.04 1.10
N GLU A 163 8.41 -37.02 1.99
CA GLU A 163 8.62 -38.44 1.70
C GLU A 163 7.44 -39.06 0.94
N THR A 164 6.23 -38.47 1.06
CA THR A 164 5.01 -38.89 0.35
C THR A 164 4.79 -38.14 -0.98
N ALA A 165 5.71 -37.24 -1.37
CA ALA A 165 5.58 -36.35 -2.53
C ALA A 165 5.56 -37.04 -3.91
N GLY A 166 5.62 -38.37 -3.99
CA GLY A 166 5.50 -39.12 -5.26
C GLY A 166 4.10 -39.17 -5.86
N GLN A 167 3.03 -38.82 -5.13
CA GLN A 167 1.65 -38.95 -5.58
C GLN A 167 0.76 -37.70 -5.40
N ARG A 168 1.09 -36.75 -4.55
CA ARG A 168 0.34 -35.48 -4.37
C ARG A 168 1.30 -34.31 -4.08
N HIS A 169 1.08 -33.19 -4.74
CA HIS A 169 1.81 -31.96 -4.47
C HIS A 169 1.25 -31.28 -3.22
N PHE A 170 2.00 -31.31 -2.12
CA PHE A 170 1.68 -30.56 -0.92
C PHE A 170 2.27 -29.16 -0.99
N VAL A 171 1.45 -28.14 -0.75
CA VAL A 171 1.88 -26.72 -0.75
C VAL A 171 2.61 -26.36 0.55
N GLY A 172 2.36 -27.11 1.67
CA GLY A 172 2.96 -26.92 2.98
C GLY A 172 4.04 -27.94 3.32
N GLY A 173 5.33 -27.53 3.36
CA GLY A 173 6.48 -28.45 3.59
C GLY A 173 7.23 -28.34 4.92
N LYS A 174 6.95 -27.33 5.77
CA LYS A 174 7.82 -27.02 6.94
C LYS A 174 7.38 -27.61 8.29
N GLY A 175 6.15 -28.14 8.40
CA GLY A 175 5.63 -28.72 9.64
C GLY A 175 5.47 -27.72 10.82
N ILE A 176 5.45 -26.43 10.55
CA ILE A 176 5.36 -25.36 11.56
C ILE A 176 4.05 -24.57 11.51
N GLY A 177 3.21 -24.78 10.49
CA GLY A 177 1.94 -24.05 10.30
C GLY A 177 0.98 -24.18 11.48
N ARG A 178 1.10 -25.24 12.30
CA ARG A 178 0.32 -25.42 13.53
C ARG A 178 0.65 -24.39 14.62
N LEU A 179 1.88 -23.86 14.64
CA LEU A 179 2.27 -22.79 15.56
C LEU A 179 1.56 -21.47 15.27
N SER A 180 0.96 -21.32 14.07
CA SER A 180 0.16 -20.15 13.73
C SER A 180 -1.04 -19.94 14.67
N THR A 181 -1.54 -21.03 15.29
CA THR A 181 -2.65 -20.95 16.24
C THR A 181 -2.30 -20.19 17.53
N MET A 182 -1.03 -20.20 17.96
CA MET A 182 -0.54 -19.43 19.11
C MET A 182 -0.77 -17.92 18.96
N ARG A 183 -0.66 -17.42 17.73
CA ARG A 183 -0.90 -16.00 17.46
C ARG A 183 -2.37 -15.63 17.61
N LEU A 184 -3.27 -16.56 17.30
CA LEU A 184 -4.69 -16.29 17.25
C LEU A 184 -5.37 -16.46 18.62
N ALA A 185 -4.90 -17.41 19.42
CA ALA A 185 -5.56 -17.80 20.66
C ALA A 185 -4.60 -18.50 21.64
N ASN A 186 -4.97 -18.49 22.92
CA ASN A 186 -4.23 -19.20 23.96
C ASN A 186 -4.62 -20.68 24.08
N HIS A 187 -5.83 -21.07 23.67
CA HIS A 187 -6.30 -22.45 23.75
C HIS A 187 -6.62 -23.03 22.38
N LEU A 188 -5.99 -24.15 22.04
CA LEU A 188 -6.21 -24.91 20.83
C LEU A 188 -6.87 -26.25 21.15
N THR A 189 -7.96 -26.60 20.46
CA THR A 189 -8.51 -27.95 20.44
C THR A 189 -8.56 -28.44 18.99
N VAL A 190 -7.94 -29.58 18.70
CA VAL A 190 -8.02 -30.27 17.41
C VAL A 190 -8.93 -31.48 17.58
N VAL A 191 -9.98 -31.53 16.78
CA VAL A 191 -10.92 -32.68 16.69
C VAL A 191 -10.78 -33.24 15.27
N THR A 192 -10.32 -34.47 15.12
CA THR A 192 -10.04 -35.04 13.79
C THR A 192 -10.33 -36.55 13.75
N THR A 193 -10.68 -37.07 12.56
CA THR A 193 -10.92 -38.49 12.35
C THR A 193 -10.71 -38.87 10.89
N ARG A 194 -10.35 -40.11 10.65
CA ARG A 194 -10.34 -40.72 9.31
C ARG A 194 -11.60 -41.52 9.04
N SER A 195 -11.97 -41.73 7.78
CA SER A 195 -13.21 -42.41 7.40
C SER A 195 -13.35 -43.83 7.95
N ALA A 196 -12.27 -44.54 8.29
CA ALA A 196 -12.32 -45.91 8.81
C ALA A 196 -12.29 -45.97 10.34
N GLU A 197 -12.22 -44.86 11.05
CA GLU A 197 -12.17 -44.82 12.51
C GLU A 197 -13.58 -44.72 13.11
N ALA A 198 -13.82 -45.38 14.25
CA ALA A 198 -15.13 -45.37 14.90
C ALA A 198 -15.37 -44.13 15.77
N CYS A 199 -14.30 -43.44 16.17
CA CYS A 199 -14.35 -42.30 17.08
C CYS A 199 -13.58 -41.12 16.52
N TRP A 200 -13.89 -39.93 17.03
CA TRP A 200 -13.05 -38.76 16.86
C TRP A 200 -11.81 -38.89 17.74
N ASN A 201 -10.71 -38.31 17.29
CA ASN A 201 -9.47 -38.08 18.04
C ASN A 201 -9.41 -36.64 18.49
N LEU A 202 -9.00 -36.41 19.73
CA LEU A 202 -9.02 -35.11 20.38
C LEU A 202 -7.62 -34.74 20.87
N LEU A 203 -7.19 -33.50 20.62
CA LEU A 203 -5.96 -32.92 21.16
C LEU A 203 -6.24 -31.53 21.68
N ARG A 204 -5.87 -31.28 22.94
CA ARG A 204 -5.96 -29.96 23.57
C ARG A 204 -4.59 -29.45 23.91
N ILE A 205 -4.34 -28.18 23.57
CA ILE A 205 -3.10 -27.48 23.90
C ILE A 205 -3.47 -26.14 24.53
N ASP A 206 -2.95 -25.91 25.71
CA ASP A 206 -2.93 -24.63 26.38
C ASP A 206 -1.57 -23.97 26.15
N TRP A 207 -1.52 -22.97 25.28
CA TRP A 207 -0.29 -22.27 24.96
C TRP A 207 0.28 -21.45 26.10
N THR A 208 -0.50 -21.13 27.14
CA THR A 208 -0.03 -20.44 28.32
C THR A 208 0.97 -21.24 29.15
N MET A 209 0.95 -22.57 29.02
CA MET A 209 1.92 -23.47 29.64
C MET A 209 3.35 -23.25 29.13
N PHE A 210 3.51 -22.64 27.93
CA PHE A 210 4.77 -22.29 27.30
C PHE A 210 5.19 -20.83 27.60
N SER A 211 4.59 -20.18 28.60
CA SER A 211 4.78 -18.76 28.89
C SER A 211 6.24 -18.38 29.16
N HIS A 212 6.55 -17.09 29.00
CA HIS A 212 7.88 -16.54 29.30
C HIS A 212 8.33 -16.73 30.77
N ALA A 213 7.38 -16.97 31.65
CA ALA A 213 7.65 -17.24 33.06
C ALA A 213 7.95 -18.74 33.35
N SER A 214 7.71 -19.65 32.40
CA SER A 214 7.98 -21.07 32.56
C SER A 214 9.47 -21.35 32.44
N ALA A 215 10.06 -21.92 33.48
CA ALA A 215 11.42 -22.46 33.49
C ALA A 215 11.49 -23.90 32.98
N ASP A 216 10.36 -24.49 32.58
CA ASP A 216 10.24 -25.89 32.20
C ASP A 216 10.95 -26.16 30.89
N ARG A 217 11.44 -27.39 30.78
CA ARG A 217 11.96 -27.88 29.49
C ARG A 217 10.79 -28.24 28.60
N LEU A 218 10.99 -28.13 27.29
CA LEU A 218 9.99 -28.55 26.31
C LEU A 218 9.52 -30.01 26.50
N GLU A 219 10.42 -30.90 26.87
CA GLU A 219 10.17 -32.32 27.12
C GLU A 219 9.31 -32.58 28.37
N ASP A 220 9.24 -31.64 29.31
CA ASP A 220 8.45 -31.73 30.55
C ASP A 220 6.98 -31.28 30.32
N VAL A 221 6.70 -30.56 29.23
CA VAL A 221 5.34 -30.14 28.89
C VAL A 221 4.63 -31.30 28.17
N SER A 222 3.75 -31.97 28.86
CA SER A 222 3.02 -33.14 28.32
C SER A 222 1.71 -32.70 27.66
N VAL A 223 1.58 -32.98 26.36
CA VAL A 223 0.34 -32.84 25.58
C VAL A 223 -0.03 -34.23 25.05
N VAL A 224 -1.16 -34.76 25.52
CA VAL A 224 -1.58 -36.14 25.18
C VAL A 224 -2.87 -36.10 24.37
N PRO A 225 -2.88 -36.70 23.16
CA PRO A 225 -4.11 -36.89 22.40
C PRO A 225 -5.01 -37.93 23.09
N GLU A 226 -6.31 -37.66 23.10
CA GLU A 226 -7.36 -38.48 23.72
C GLU A 226 -8.32 -39.00 22.67
N GLN A 227 -8.99 -40.12 22.98
CA GLN A 227 -10.12 -40.61 22.20
C GLN A 227 -11.35 -39.75 22.54
N GLY A 228 -11.93 -39.14 21.53
CA GLY A 228 -13.16 -38.39 21.64
C GLY A 228 -14.44 -39.22 21.50
N PRO A 229 -15.58 -38.58 21.23
CA PRO A 229 -16.87 -39.25 21.08
C PRO A 229 -16.88 -40.21 19.89
N ALA A 230 -17.78 -41.20 19.93
CA ALA A 230 -18.08 -42.01 18.77
C ALA A 230 -18.65 -41.16 17.64
N LYS A 231 -18.42 -41.58 16.39
CA LYS A 231 -19.02 -40.93 15.23
C LYS A 231 -20.46 -41.36 15.04
N ASP A 232 -21.33 -40.46 14.64
CA ASP A 232 -22.70 -40.78 14.27
C ASP A 232 -22.75 -41.51 12.90
N ASP A 233 -21.90 -41.06 11.96
CA ASP A 233 -21.68 -41.71 10.66
C ASP A 233 -20.25 -42.21 10.54
N PRO A 234 -19.99 -43.50 10.38
CA PRO A 234 -18.65 -44.07 10.18
C PRO A 234 -17.89 -43.46 8.97
N SER A 235 -18.60 -42.94 7.98
CA SER A 235 -17.99 -42.32 6.81
C SER A 235 -17.46 -40.90 7.06
N GLU A 236 -17.82 -40.25 8.17
CA GLU A 236 -17.31 -38.93 8.52
C GLU A 236 -15.80 -38.92 8.62
N GLN A 237 -15.21 -37.91 8.04
CA GLN A 237 -13.77 -37.64 8.10
C GLN A 237 -13.49 -36.13 8.04
N GLY A 238 -12.30 -35.71 8.46
CA GLY A 238 -11.85 -34.31 8.42
C GLY A 238 -11.26 -33.85 9.73
N THR A 239 -11.04 -32.53 9.79
CA THR A 239 -10.44 -31.87 10.95
C THR A 239 -11.24 -30.62 11.31
N ARG A 240 -11.38 -30.39 12.60
CA ARG A 240 -11.99 -29.23 13.21
C ARG A 240 -10.97 -28.62 14.18
N ILE A 241 -10.51 -27.42 13.91
CA ILE A 241 -9.57 -26.66 14.73
C ILE A 241 -10.38 -25.59 15.46
N GLN A 242 -10.43 -25.69 16.78
CA GLN A 242 -11.13 -24.75 17.64
C GLN A 242 -10.14 -23.93 18.44
N LEU A 243 -10.25 -22.61 18.34
CA LEU A 243 -9.41 -21.63 19.01
C LEU A 243 -10.26 -20.83 19.97
N ARG A 244 -9.90 -20.87 21.26
CA ARG A 244 -10.54 -20.14 22.34
C ARG A 244 -9.54 -19.26 23.08
N ASP A 245 -10.05 -18.32 23.88
CA ASP A 245 -9.20 -17.31 24.51
C ASP A 245 -8.44 -16.51 23.42
N LEU A 246 -9.21 -15.86 22.55
CA LEU A 246 -8.72 -15.17 21.38
C LEU A 246 -7.90 -13.93 21.76
N ASN A 247 -6.77 -13.72 21.09
CA ASN A 247 -5.80 -12.66 21.39
C ASN A 247 -6.12 -11.31 20.71
N ALA A 248 -7.27 -11.20 20.04
CA ALA A 248 -7.66 -10.00 19.29
C ALA A 248 -9.18 -9.90 19.12
N ASP A 249 -9.66 -8.74 18.70
CA ASP A 249 -11.07 -8.56 18.31
C ASP A 249 -11.34 -9.27 16.99
N TRP A 250 -12.18 -10.32 17.03
CA TRP A 250 -12.61 -11.06 15.83
C TRP A 250 -14.03 -10.68 15.43
N ASP A 251 -14.27 -9.36 15.41
CA ASP A 251 -15.54 -8.80 14.94
C ASP A 251 -15.65 -8.82 13.39
N ARG A 252 -16.84 -8.49 12.91
CA ARG A 252 -17.16 -8.49 11.48
C ARG A 252 -16.25 -7.57 10.67
N ASP A 253 -15.89 -6.40 11.20
CA ASP A 253 -15.10 -5.42 10.49
C ASP A 253 -13.64 -5.87 10.35
N ARG A 254 -13.07 -6.46 11.41
CA ARG A 254 -11.72 -7.04 11.34
C ARG A 254 -11.65 -8.20 10.35
N VAL A 255 -12.61 -9.13 10.42
CA VAL A 255 -12.66 -10.27 9.50
C VAL A 255 -12.82 -9.77 8.06
N ARG A 256 -13.67 -8.75 7.83
CA ARG A 256 -13.81 -8.13 6.51
C ARG A 256 -12.50 -7.54 6.01
N ARG A 257 -11.77 -6.78 6.83
CA ARG A 257 -10.44 -6.25 6.45
C ARG A 257 -9.43 -7.36 6.09
N ILE A 258 -9.45 -8.49 6.79
CA ILE A 258 -8.61 -9.65 6.47
C ILE A 258 -9.02 -10.27 5.13
N VAL A 259 -10.32 -10.40 4.88
CA VAL A 259 -10.86 -10.95 3.63
C VAL A 259 -10.52 -10.05 2.45
N ASP A 260 -10.82 -8.76 2.53
CA ASP A 260 -10.62 -7.78 1.45
C ASP A 260 -9.13 -7.49 1.17
N GLY A 261 -8.26 -7.71 2.16
CA GLY A 261 -6.84 -7.43 2.03
C GLY A 261 -5.97 -8.60 1.57
N GLN A 262 -6.41 -9.84 1.83
CA GLN A 262 -5.55 -11.01 1.61
C GLN A 262 -6.28 -12.26 1.09
N MET A 263 -7.52 -12.51 1.52
CA MET A 263 -8.23 -13.75 1.16
C MET A 263 -8.77 -13.74 -0.28
N ASP A 264 -9.04 -12.57 -0.83
CA ASP A 264 -9.45 -12.38 -2.21
C ASP A 264 -8.39 -12.88 -3.21
N ARG A 265 -7.10 -12.80 -2.81
CA ARG A 265 -5.91 -13.16 -3.61
C ARG A 265 -5.21 -14.43 -3.12
N LEU A 266 -5.86 -15.19 -2.28
CA LEU A 266 -5.29 -16.41 -1.71
C LEU A 266 -4.96 -17.45 -2.79
N PHE A 267 -5.84 -17.59 -3.78
CA PHE A 267 -5.68 -18.44 -4.94
C PHE A 267 -5.51 -17.59 -6.18
N ASP A 268 -4.79 -18.14 -7.18
CA ASP A 268 -4.60 -17.48 -8.47
C ASP A 268 -5.98 -17.13 -9.09
N PRO A 269 -6.35 -15.83 -9.15
CA PRO A 269 -7.63 -15.42 -9.68
C PRO A 269 -7.68 -15.51 -11.21
N PHE A 270 -6.53 -15.68 -11.85
CA PHE A 270 -6.35 -15.73 -13.31
C PHE A 270 -6.26 -17.15 -13.85
N GLY A 271 -6.00 -18.14 -13.00
CA GLY A 271 -5.88 -19.56 -13.38
C GLY A 271 -7.22 -20.17 -13.84
N ASP A 272 -7.17 -21.21 -14.68
CA ASP A 272 -8.38 -21.88 -15.20
C ASP A 272 -9.02 -22.86 -14.22
N LYS A 273 -8.32 -23.18 -13.14
CA LYS A 273 -8.83 -24.10 -12.10
C LYS A 273 -9.95 -23.45 -11.32
N ALA A 274 -11.00 -24.23 -11.01
CA ALA A 274 -12.07 -23.80 -10.13
C ALA A 274 -11.49 -23.38 -8.79
N ARG A 275 -11.92 -22.21 -8.30
CA ARG A 275 -11.47 -21.66 -7.03
C ARG A 275 -11.87 -22.62 -5.89
N TYR A 276 -10.93 -22.91 -4.99
CA TYR A 276 -11.22 -23.68 -3.78
C TYR A 276 -12.25 -22.95 -2.90
N PRO A 277 -13.38 -23.57 -2.55
CA PRO A 277 -14.44 -22.91 -1.80
C PRO A 277 -14.01 -22.64 -0.36
N ILE A 278 -14.04 -21.37 0.04
CA ILE A 278 -13.85 -20.92 1.42
C ILE A 278 -15.11 -20.22 1.85
N LEU A 279 -15.67 -20.64 2.98
CA LEU A 279 -16.84 -20.05 3.60
C LEU A 279 -16.43 -19.41 4.93
N ILE A 280 -16.60 -18.11 5.07
CA ILE A 280 -16.27 -17.37 6.29
C ILE A 280 -17.54 -16.79 6.88
N ARG A 281 -17.80 -17.04 8.16
CA ARG A 281 -18.94 -16.50 8.89
C ARG A 281 -18.51 -15.85 10.19
N VAL A 282 -19.17 -14.77 10.57
CA VAL A 282 -19.04 -14.12 11.88
C VAL A 282 -20.45 -14.03 12.49
N ASN A 283 -20.61 -14.64 13.65
CA ASN A 283 -21.92 -14.73 14.32
C ASN A 283 -23.03 -15.24 13.38
N GLY A 284 -22.73 -16.26 12.58
CA GLY A 284 -23.65 -16.85 11.60
C GLY A 284 -23.83 -16.06 10.31
N VAL A 285 -23.33 -14.82 10.22
CA VAL A 285 -23.43 -13.97 9.01
C VAL A 285 -22.23 -14.23 8.11
N GLN A 286 -22.51 -14.59 6.85
CA GLN A 286 -21.46 -14.84 5.86
C GLN A 286 -20.74 -13.55 5.44
N ILE A 287 -19.42 -13.59 5.41
CA ILE A 287 -18.55 -12.56 4.84
C ILE A 287 -18.16 -13.02 3.43
N PRO A 288 -18.66 -12.35 2.38
CA PRO A 288 -18.32 -12.74 1.02
C PRO A 288 -16.86 -12.43 0.72
N ILE A 289 -16.17 -13.36 0.04
CA ILE A 289 -14.81 -13.14 -0.45
C ILE A 289 -14.91 -12.54 -1.85
N PRO A 290 -14.38 -11.34 -2.11
CA PRO A 290 -14.41 -10.73 -3.44
C PRO A 290 -13.78 -11.65 -4.48
N THR A 291 -14.38 -11.71 -5.66
CA THR A 291 -13.89 -12.47 -6.81
C THR A 291 -13.44 -11.53 -7.90
N PHE A 292 -12.34 -11.86 -8.56
CA PHE A 292 -11.89 -11.12 -9.73
C PHE A 292 -12.81 -11.39 -10.92
N ASP A 293 -13.36 -10.34 -11.51
CA ASP A 293 -14.14 -10.47 -12.75
C ASP A 293 -13.20 -10.44 -13.94
N ARG A 294 -13.01 -11.58 -14.59
CA ARG A 294 -12.12 -11.74 -15.75
C ARG A 294 -12.50 -10.87 -16.94
N ARG A 295 -13.76 -10.43 -17.04
CA ARG A 295 -14.20 -9.51 -18.10
C ARG A 295 -13.41 -8.20 -18.05
N LEU A 296 -12.93 -7.81 -16.86
CA LEU A 296 -12.08 -6.65 -16.69
C LEU A 296 -10.79 -6.72 -17.53
N LEU A 297 -10.25 -7.92 -17.78
CA LEU A 297 -9.01 -8.10 -18.57
C LEU A 297 -9.18 -7.67 -20.02
N ALA A 298 -10.41 -7.66 -20.55
CA ALA A 298 -10.70 -7.16 -21.90
C ALA A 298 -10.51 -5.63 -22.02
N GLU A 299 -10.59 -4.89 -20.94
CA GLU A 299 -10.38 -3.44 -20.89
C GLU A 299 -8.90 -3.05 -20.80
N ALA A 300 -8.00 -4.01 -20.71
CA ALA A 300 -6.56 -3.75 -20.73
C ALA A 300 -6.12 -3.20 -22.09
N GLN A 301 -5.29 -2.18 -22.09
CA GLN A 301 -4.74 -1.63 -23.33
C GLN A 301 -3.56 -2.43 -23.85
N ALA A 302 -2.84 -3.12 -22.96
CA ALA A 302 -1.75 -4.03 -23.33
C ALA A 302 -1.67 -5.20 -22.38
N LYS A 303 -1.09 -6.31 -22.82
CA LYS A 303 -0.79 -7.49 -22.01
C LYS A 303 0.61 -8.01 -22.30
N GLY A 304 1.18 -8.68 -21.31
CA GLY A 304 2.45 -9.35 -21.42
C GLY A 304 2.33 -10.79 -20.95
N ASN A 305 2.91 -11.72 -21.74
CA ASN A 305 3.01 -13.13 -21.38
C ASN A 305 4.47 -13.56 -21.42
N ILE A 306 4.95 -14.14 -20.33
CA ILE A 306 6.32 -14.57 -20.12
C ILE A 306 6.33 -16.07 -19.86
N VAL A 307 7.24 -16.76 -20.52
CA VAL A 307 7.54 -18.17 -20.28
C VAL A 307 9.04 -18.32 -20.15
N TYR A 308 9.48 -18.87 -19.04
CA TYR A 308 10.86 -19.31 -18.83
C TYR A 308 10.90 -20.84 -18.82
N TYR A 309 11.76 -21.43 -19.62
CA TYR A 309 11.92 -22.87 -19.69
C TYR A 309 13.38 -23.22 -20.00
N ILE A 310 13.72 -24.47 -19.77
CA ILE A 310 15.06 -25.00 -19.98
C ILE A 310 14.94 -26.21 -20.87
N ASP A 311 15.76 -26.27 -21.93
CA ASP A 311 15.88 -27.42 -22.81
C ASP A 311 17.36 -27.83 -23.00
N GLU A 312 17.64 -28.67 -23.99
CA GLU A 312 18.98 -29.16 -24.29
C GLU A 312 19.93 -28.03 -24.71
N SER A 313 19.42 -26.95 -25.30
CA SER A 313 20.19 -25.79 -25.73
C SER A 313 20.47 -24.77 -24.62
N GLY A 314 19.80 -24.91 -23.48
CA GLY A 314 20.00 -24.06 -22.32
C GLY A 314 18.71 -23.38 -21.82
N PRO A 315 18.84 -22.31 -20.99
CA PRO A 315 17.71 -21.53 -20.49
C PRO A 315 17.18 -20.57 -21.57
N HIS A 316 15.86 -20.46 -21.65
CA HIS A 316 15.14 -19.58 -22.57
C HIS A 316 14.10 -18.75 -21.84
N PHE A 317 14.11 -17.46 -22.11
CA PHE A 317 13.08 -16.54 -21.63
C PHE A 317 12.34 -15.94 -22.82
N VAL A 318 11.07 -16.26 -22.96
CA VAL A 318 10.22 -15.78 -24.06
C VAL A 318 9.20 -14.80 -23.51
N PHE A 319 9.19 -13.59 -24.06
CA PHE A 319 8.28 -12.53 -23.64
C PHE A 319 7.49 -12.00 -24.84
N THR A 320 6.19 -12.31 -24.85
CA THR A 320 5.25 -11.79 -25.85
C THR A 320 4.47 -10.62 -25.27
N ILE A 321 4.47 -9.50 -25.98
CA ILE A 321 3.79 -8.26 -25.61
C ILE A 321 2.75 -7.96 -26.69
N ASP A 322 1.49 -7.84 -26.30
CA ASP A 322 0.41 -7.39 -27.17
C ASP A 322 -0.04 -6.00 -26.72
N TYR A 323 0.11 -4.99 -27.58
CA TYR A 323 -0.47 -3.68 -27.37
C TYR A 323 -1.84 -3.62 -28.06
N LEU A 324 -2.86 -4.08 -27.33
CA LEU A 324 -4.22 -4.30 -27.84
C LEU A 324 -4.83 -3.01 -28.42
N ALA A 325 -4.58 -1.87 -27.79
CA ALA A 325 -5.10 -0.57 -28.23
C ALA A 325 -4.64 -0.16 -29.65
N TYR A 326 -3.54 -0.73 -30.14
CA TYR A 326 -2.98 -0.43 -31.48
C TYR A 326 -2.82 -1.67 -32.36
N GLY A 327 -3.23 -2.86 -31.90
CA GLY A 327 -3.10 -4.10 -32.65
C GLY A 327 -1.65 -4.46 -32.99
N ARG A 328 -0.72 -4.18 -32.08
CA ARG A 328 0.72 -4.43 -32.25
C ARG A 328 1.20 -5.50 -31.30
N THR A 329 1.93 -6.48 -31.83
CA THR A 329 2.52 -7.57 -31.05
C THR A 329 4.02 -7.66 -31.32
N ILE A 330 4.80 -7.95 -30.27
CA ILE A 330 6.22 -8.29 -30.37
C ILE A 330 6.50 -9.51 -29.47
N THR A 331 7.40 -10.38 -29.91
CA THR A 331 7.96 -11.45 -29.08
C THR A 331 9.46 -11.24 -28.95
N VAL A 332 9.93 -11.17 -27.73
CA VAL A 332 11.34 -11.05 -27.38
C VAL A 332 11.80 -12.38 -26.83
N HIS A 333 12.93 -12.85 -27.29
CA HIS A 333 13.55 -14.09 -26.85
C HIS A 333 14.94 -13.78 -26.27
N TRP A 334 15.18 -14.16 -25.02
CA TRP A 334 16.50 -14.10 -24.40
C TRP A 334 17.04 -15.51 -24.20
N ASP A 335 18.22 -15.77 -24.74
CA ASP A 335 18.98 -16.99 -24.55
C ASP A 335 19.97 -16.87 -23.36
N GLU A 336 20.78 -17.89 -23.14
CA GLU A 336 21.79 -17.92 -22.09
C GLU A 336 22.73 -16.71 -22.15
N THR A 337 23.11 -16.26 -23.34
CA THR A 337 24.02 -15.10 -23.52
C THR A 337 23.36 -13.80 -23.11
N ASP A 338 22.11 -13.61 -23.50
CA ASP A 338 21.30 -12.46 -23.13
C ASP A 338 21.07 -12.40 -21.61
N LEU A 339 20.80 -13.56 -21.00
CA LEU A 339 20.57 -13.70 -19.56
C LEU A 339 21.85 -13.38 -18.75
N LEU A 340 23.02 -13.82 -19.23
CA LEU A 340 24.31 -13.43 -18.66
C LEU A 340 24.52 -11.91 -18.71
N GLY A 341 24.12 -11.28 -19.81
CA GLY A 341 24.16 -9.82 -19.95
C GLY A 341 23.26 -9.11 -18.94
N ILE A 342 22.09 -9.69 -18.62
CA ILE A 342 21.15 -9.15 -17.64
C ILE A 342 21.69 -9.24 -16.21
N THR A 343 22.44 -10.30 -15.91
CA THR A 343 22.97 -10.59 -14.58
C THR A 343 24.41 -10.10 -14.36
N SER A 344 25.02 -9.43 -15.32
CA SER A 344 26.45 -9.06 -15.33
C SER A 344 26.92 -8.22 -14.13
N ASN A 345 26.00 -7.54 -13.41
CA ASN A 345 26.32 -6.73 -12.24
C ASN A 345 25.99 -7.44 -10.90
N GLU A 346 25.56 -8.70 -10.95
CA GLU A 346 25.14 -9.47 -9.79
C GLU A 346 25.85 -10.84 -9.81
N ASP A 347 26.07 -11.41 -8.63
CA ASP A 347 26.68 -12.74 -8.49
C ASP A 347 25.65 -13.84 -8.79
N VAL A 348 25.30 -14.04 -10.07
CA VAL A 348 24.41 -15.11 -10.53
C VAL A 348 25.15 -16.05 -11.46
N SER A 349 25.19 -17.31 -11.09
CA SER A 349 25.91 -18.35 -11.84
C SER A 349 25.07 -18.96 -12.97
N LEU A 350 25.70 -19.53 -13.97
CA LEU A 350 25.06 -20.36 -14.99
C LEU A 350 24.30 -21.55 -14.38
N ALA A 351 24.79 -22.08 -13.27
CA ALA A 351 24.12 -23.15 -12.54
C ALA A 351 22.77 -22.68 -12.00
N ALA A 352 22.67 -21.46 -11.49
CA ALA A 352 21.42 -20.86 -11.02
C ALA A 352 20.41 -20.68 -12.15
N MET A 353 20.85 -20.37 -13.36
CA MET A 353 19.94 -20.28 -14.53
C MET A 353 19.29 -21.63 -14.86
N ARG A 354 20.03 -22.72 -14.72
CA ARG A 354 19.52 -24.08 -14.96
C ARG A 354 18.73 -24.62 -13.79
N SER A 355 19.08 -24.26 -12.55
CA SER A 355 18.40 -24.74 -11.34
C SER A 355 17.16 -23.95 -10.96
N LEU A 356 16.95 -22.76 -11.55
CA LEU A 356 15.73 -21.96 -11.31
C LEU A 356 14.46 -22.73 -11.61
N GLY A 357 14.47 -23.58 -12.69
CA GLY A 357 13.28 -24.29 -13.19
C GLY A 357 12.32 -23.41 -13.98
N GLY A 358 11.41 -24.04 -14.70
CA GLY A 358 10.42 -23.34 -15.55
C GLY A 358 9.42 -22.53 -14.72
N PHE A 359 9.03 -21.35 -15.24
CA PHE A 359 7.96 -20.55 -14.66
C PHE A 359 7.20 -19.78 -15.76
N THR A 360 6.00 -19.30 -15.44
CA THR A 360 5.24 -18.43 -16.30
C THR A 360 4.85 -17.14 -15.58
N ALA A 361 4.71 -16.06 -16.33
CA ALA A 361 4.13 -14.83 -15.82
C ALA A 361 3.23 -14.19 -16.86
N HIS A 362 2.18 -13.58 -16.42
CA HIS A 362 1.27 -12.82 -17.29
C HIS A 362 0.81 -11.57 -16.57
N PHE A 363 0.59 -10.52 -17.33
CA PHE A 363 0.05 -9.28 -16.78
C PHE A 363 -0.75 -8.51 -17.84
N HIS A 364 -1.67 -7.67 -17.34
CA HIS A 364 -2.48 -6.75 -18.10
C HIS A 364 -2.19 -5.34 -17.62
N TRP A 365 -1.99 -4.42 -18.56
CA TRP A 365 -1.71 -3.03 -18.27
C TRP A 365 -2.93 -2.17 -18.58
N PHE A 366 -3.30 -1.34 -17.61
CA PHE A 366 -4.47 -0.47 -17.66
C PHE A 366 -4.07 1.00 -17.68
N ASN A 367 -4.43 1.70 -18.74
CA ASN A 367 -4.37 3.16 -18.75
C ASN A 367 -5.65 3.72 -18.11
N ARG A 368 -5.55 4.21 -16.86
CA ARG A 368 -6.70 4.69 -16.08
C ARG A 368 -7.50 5.79 -16.77
N GLN A 369 -6.86 6.61 -17.63
CA GLN A 369 -7.54 7.66 -18.37
C GLN A 369 -8.43 7.11 -19.48
N LYS A 370 -8.13 5.91 -19.97
CA LYS A 370 -8.83 5.24 -21.06
C LYS A 370 -9.85 4.20 -20.59
N LEU A 371 -10.03 4.03 -19.29
CA LEU A 371 -11.06 3.12 -18.75
C LEU A 371 -12.45 3.65 -19.10
N THR A 372 -13.32 2.74 -19.51
CA THR A 372 -14.71 3.01 -19.88
C THR A 372 -15.66 2.27 -18.93
N GLN A 373 -16.94 2.47 -19.07
CA GLN A 373 -17.95 1.62 -18.45
C GLN A 373 -17.89 0.23 -19.12
N LEU A 374 -18.10 -0.84 -18.33
CA LEU A 374 -18.07 -2.22 -18.81
C LEU A 374 -19.40 -2.90 -18.48
N ASP A 375 -20.09 -3.37 -19.52
CA ASP A 375 -21.40 -4.02 -19.39
C ASP A 375 -21.33 -5.24 -18.46
N GLY A 376 -22.22 -5.25 -17.48
CA GLY A 376 -22.31 -6.31 -16.46
C GLY A 376 -21.18 -6.28 -15.40
N VAL A 377 -20.30 -5.28 -15.42
CA VAL A 377 -19.29 -5.05 -14.37
C VAL A 377 -19.60 -3.75 -13.63
N GLY A 378 -19.89 -2.64 -14.35
CA GLY A 378 -20.26 -1.39 -13.73
C GLY A 378 -19.95 -0.15 -14.53
N THR A 379 -20.21 1.01 -13.91
CA THR A 379 -19.87 2.34 -14.42
C THR A 379 -18.35 2.53 -14.52
N ARG A 380 -17.90 3.57 -15.22
CA ARG A 380 -16.48 3.92 -15.31
C ARG A 380 -15.81 4.09 -13.92
N ALA A 381 -16.54 4.63 -12.94
CA ALA A 381 -16.03 4.80 -11.58
C ALA A 381 -15.83 3.44 -10.91
N GLU A 382 -16.82 2.56 -10.96
CA GLU A 382 -16.75 1.20 -10.40
C GLU A 382 -15.66 0.35 -11.07
N VAL A 383 -15.54 0.40 -12.39
CA VAL A 383 -14.45 -0.27 -13.12
C VAL A 383 -13.08 0.25 -12.65
N ARG A 384 -12.94 1.57 -12.47
CA ARG A 384 -11.70 2.15 -11.95
C ARG A 384 -11.39 1.69 -10.53
N ASP A 385 -12.39 1.59 -9.66
CA ASP A 385 -12.21 1.14 -8.28
C ASP A 385 -11.83 -0.34 -8.22
N ILE A 386 -12.41 -1.18 -9.08
CA ILE A 386 -12.01 -2.59 -9.23
C ILE A 386 -10.55 -2.68 -9.73
N VAL A 387 -10.17 -1.90 -10.75
CA VAL A 387 -8.77 -1.85 -11.21
C VAL A 387 -7.85 -1.38 -10.07
N ASN A 388 -8.20 -0.34 -9.32
CA ASN A 388 -7.42 0.16 -8.19
C ASN A 388 -7.24 -0.89 -7.09
N HIS A 389 -8.28 -1.69 -6.81
CA HIS A 389 -8.22 -2.76 -5.83
C HIS A 389 -7.23 -3.86 -6.26
N TRP A 390 -7.31 -4.31 -7.52
CA TRP A 390 -6.52 -5.44 -8.01
C TRP A 390 -5.13 -5.07 -8.53
N ALA A 391 -4.93 -3.86 -9.03
CA ALA A 391 -3.67 -3.41 -9.61
C ALA A 391 -2.65 -3.05 -8.53
N ASN A 392 -1.74 -3.97 -8.23
CA ASN A 392 -0.64 -3.79 -7.29
C ASN A 392 0.69 -4.38 -7.82
N GLY A 393 0.85 -4.47 -9.14
CA GLY A 393 1.96 -5.16 -9.77
C GLY A 393 1.66 -6.65 -9.98
N LEU A 394 2.71 -7.47 -10.01
CA LEU A 394 2.58 -8.91 -10.22
C LEU A 394 2.50 -9.63 -8.89
N LEU A 395 1.43 -10.40 -8.70
CA LEU A 395 1.29 -11.36 -7.61
C LEU A 395 2.19 -12.57 -7.88
N MET A 396 2.57 -13.32 -6.87
CA MET A 396 3.29 -14.58 -7.06
C MET A 396 2.49 -15.74 -6.48
N TYR A 397 2.37 -16.81 -7.28
CA TYR A 397 1.67 -18.03 -6.89
C TYR A 397 2.58 -19.24 -7.04
N ARG A 398 2.55 -20.13 -6.06
CA ARG A 398 3.15 -21.46 -6.11
C ARG A 398 2.06 -22.52 -6.11
N ASP A 399 1.99 -23.30 -7.19
CA ASP A 399 0.95 -24.32 -7.37
C ASP A 399 -0.47 -23.78 -7.15
N GLY A 400 -0.71 -22.53 -7.54
CA GLY A 400 -1.98 -21.83 -7.40
C GLY A 400 -2.21 -21.14 -6.05
N PHE A 401 -1.28 -21.24 -5.08
CA PHE A 401 -1.33 -20.53 -3.80
C PHE A 401 -0.42 -19.31 -3.78
N ARG A 402 -0.91 -18.24 -3.18
CA ARG A 402 -0.15 -17.00 -3.07
C ARG A 402 1.12 -17.17 -2.25
N VAL A 403 2.21 -16.60 -2.74
CA VAL A 403 3.47 -16.41 -2.01
C VAL A 403 3.53 -14.95 -1.54
N ASN A 404 3.32 -14.73 -0.24
CA ASN A 404 3.40 -13.40 0.35
C ASN A 404 4.87 -12.94 0.45
N PRO A 405 5.16 -11.60 0.41
CA PRO A 405 4.23 -10.46 0.26
C PRO A 405 4.02 -10.04 -1.20
N TYR A 406 4.61 -10.74 -2.18
CA TYR A 406 4.74 -10.33 -3.58
C TYR A 406 3.43 -9.81 -4.18
N GLY A 407 3.48 -8.56 -4.72
CA GLY A 407 2.32 -7.87 -5.26
C GLY A 407 1.30 -7.45 -4.19
N GLY A 408 1.72 -7.32 -2.94
CA GLY A 408 0.93 -6.72 -1.87
C GLY A 408 0.77 -5.21 -2.04
N PRO A 409 -0.15 -4.57 -1.29
CA PRO A 409 -0.40 -3.12 -1.43
C PRO A 409 0.85 -2.25 -1.19
N ASN A 410 1.75 -2.70 -0.33
CA ASN A 410 2.97 -1.98 0.07
C ASN A 410 4.25 -2.62 -0.48
N ASP A 411 4.14 -3.58 -1.42
CA ASP A 411 5.28 -4.32 -1.93
C ASP A 411 5.57 -3.95 -3.38
N ASP A 412 6.75 -3.42 -3.65
CA ASP A 412 7.29 -3.12 -4.99
C ASP A 412 8.52 -4.00 -5.30
N TRP A 413 8.33 -5.31 -5.21
CA TRP A 413 9.41 -6.30 -5.33
C TRP A 413 10.14 -6.30 -6.67
N LEU A 414 9.53 -5.76 -7.71
CA LEU A 414 10.16 -5.55 -9.03
C LEU A 414 10.69 -4.13 -9.22
N GLY A 415 10.57 -3.23 -8.23
CA GLY A 415 11.02 -1.85 -8.32
C GLY A 415 10.33 -1.04 -9.43
N ILE A 416 9.07 -1.38 -9.76
CA ILE A 416 8.33 -0.78 -10.88
C ILE A 416 8.06 0.70 -10.60
N ASP A 417 7.58 1.03 -9.41
CA ASP A 417 7.28 2.41 -9.02
C ASP A 417 8.57 3.21 -8.85
N PHE A 418 9.63 2.60 -8.31
CA PHE A 418 10.94 3.23 -8.19
C PHE A 418 11.51 3.65 -9.55
N LYS A 419 11.48 2.75 -10.54
CA LYS A 419 11.94 3.04 -11.91
C LYS A 419 10.99 3.99 -12.66
N ALA A 420 9.70 4.02 -12.31
CA ALA A 420 8.73 4.93 -12.89
C ALA A 420 9.03 6.40 -12.57
N LEU A 421 9.53 6.69 -11.38
CA LEU A 421 9.83 8.05 -10.93
C LEU A 421 11.09 8.64 -11.58
N GLY A 422 12.05 7.80 -11.98
CA GLY A 422 13.31 8.22 -12.59
C GLY A 422 13.28 8.49 -14.10
N SER A 423 12.13 8.33 -14.80
CA SER A 423 12.10 8.37 -16.25
C SER A 423 11.06 9.35 -16.80
N SER A 424 11.47 10.33 -17.61
CA SER A 424 10.55 11.18 -18.36
C SER A 424 9.70 10.34 -19.31
N GLY A 425 8.37 10.55 -19.31
CA GLY A 425 7.43 9.83 -20.18
C GLY A 425 7.12 8.40 -19.74
N TYR A 426 7.49 8.00 -18.54
CA TYR A 426 7.21 6.67 -18.02
C TYR A 426 5.71 6.44 -17.77
N LYS A 427 5.17 5.36 -18.33
CA LYS A 427 3.73 5.08 -18.29
C LYS A 427 3.34 3.89 -17.43
N VAL A 428 4.31 3.05 -17.06
CA VAL A 428 4.06 1.81 -16.36
C VAL A 428 4.38 2.00 -14.88
N ASN A 429 3.37 1.87 -14.03
CA ASN A 429 3.54 1.80 -12.59
C ASN A 429 2.76 0.60 -12.03
N ARG A 430 3.06 0.22 -10.80
CA ARG A 430 2.48 -0.93 -10.12
C ARG A 430 0.95 -0.88 -10.08
N LYS A 431 0.37 0.31 -9.90
CA LYS A 431 -1.08 0.55 -9.84
C LYS A 431 -1.79 0.48 -11.20
N GLN A 432 -1.06 0.20 -12.27
CA GLN A 432 -1.60 -0.02 -13.63
C GLN A 432 -1.47 -1.48 -14.07
N LEU A 433 -0.84 -2.34 -13.26
CA LEU A 433 -0.59 -3.73 -13.62
C LEU A 433 -1.42 -4.68 -12.78
N ILE A 434 -2.12 -5.58 -13.45
CA ILE A 434 -2.82 -6.72 -12.86
C ILE A 434 -2.24 -7.99 -13.50
N GLY A 435 -1.64 -8.85 -12.70
CA GLY A 435 -1.03 -10.06 -13.22
C GLY A 435 -0.43 -10.96 -12.16
N ALA A 436 0.15 -12.04 -12.59
CA ALA A 436 0.73 -13.06 -11.73
C ALA A 436 1.99 -13.68 -12.33
N VAL A 437 2.86 -14.15 -11.44
CA VAL A 437 3.97 -15.05 -11.70
C VAL A 437 3.63 -16.39 -11.07
N ASN A 438 3.66 -17.44 -11.87
CA ASN A 438 3.32 -18.79 -11.46
C ASN A 438 4.59 -19.66 -11.40
N ILE A 439 4.92 -20.15 -10.22
CA ILE A 439 6.02 -21.08 -9.93
C ILE A 439 5.46 -22.39 -9.40
N SER A 440 6.27 -23.45 -9.46
CA SER A 440 5.92 -24.77 -8.95
C SER A 440 6.89 -25.20 -7.84
N ALA A 441 6.39 -25.89 -6.82
CA ALA A 441 7.23 -26.49 -5.79
C ALA A 441 8.15 -27.58 -6.35
N HIS A 442 7.75 -28.24 -7.43
CA HIS A 442 8.52 -29.30 -8.09
C HIS A 442 9.63 -28.72 -8.98
N GLU A 443 9.28 -27.82 -9.90
CA GLU A 443 10.24 -27.28 -10.85
C GLU A 443 11.17 -26.25 -10.22
N ASN A 444 10.63 -25.38 -9.33
CA ASN A 444 11.35 -24.30 -8.70
C ASN A 444 11.71 -24.65 -7.24
N SER A 445 12.30 -25.81 -7.02
CA SER A 445 12.55 -26.37 -5.68
C SER A 445 13.51 -25.50 -4.82
N LEU A 446 14.36 -24.69 -5.46
CA LEU A 446 15.29 -23.77 -4.79
C LEU A 446 14.66 -22.41 -4.44
N LEU A 447 13.52 -22.06 -5.00
CA LEU A 447 12.73 -20.90 -4.58
C LEU A 447 11.96 -21.24 -3.31
N VAL A 448 12.62 -21.25 -2.17
CA VAL A 448 12.05 -21.65 -0.87
C VAL A 448 11.51 -20.45 -0.11
N ASP A 449 10.29 -20.55 0.43
CA ASP A 449 9.72 -19.50 1.28
C ASP A 449 10.55 -19.28 2.55
N GLN A 450 10.67 -18.04 3.00
CA GLN A 450 11.20 -17.71 4.32
C GLN A 450 10.30 -18.32 5.41
N THR A 451 10.88 -18.48 6.59
CA THR A 451 10.17 -19.13 7.70
C THR A 451 9.00 -18.29 8.22
N ASN A 452 9.19 -16.95 8.22
CA ASN A 452 8.16 -15.95 8.59
C ASN A 452 7.11 -15.70 7.50
N ARG A 453 7.20 -16.37 6.34
CA ARG A 453 6.30 -16.19 5.19
C ARG A 453 6.34 -14.79 4.56
N GLU A 454 7.41 -14.04 4.76
CA GLU A 454 7.63 -12.69 4.20
C GLU A 454 8.49 -12.70 2.94
N GLY A 455 8.32 -13.70 2.09
CA GLY A 455 8.99 -13.83 0.80
C GLY A 455 9.78 -15.10 0.62
N LEU A 456 10.49 -15.17 -0.50
CA LEU A 456 11.44 -16.22 -0.81
C LEU A 456 12.79 -15.96 -0.13
N ARG A 457 13.50 -17.01 0.21
CA ARG A 457 14.88 -16.90 0.68
C ARG A 457 15.76 -16.25 -0.38
N ASN A 458 16.73 -15.45 0.06
CA ASN A 458 17.71 -14.87 -0.85
C ASN A 458 18.67 -15.95 -1.30
N ASN A 459 18.65 -16.24 -2.60
CA ASN A 459 19.59 -17.08 -3.32
C ASN A 459 19.71 -16.57 -4.76
N GLU A 460 20.61 -17.14 -5.53
CA GLU A 460 20.87 -16.73 -6.91
C GLU A 460 19.63 -16.89 -7.80
N GLU A 461 18.84 -17.96 -7.62
CA GLU A 461 17.63 -18.21 -8.40
C GLU A 461 16.56 -17.14 -8.20
N LYS A 462 16.38 -16.68 -6.96
CA LYS A 462 15.46 -15.55 -6.68
C LYS A 462 15.95 -14.26 -7.31
N VAL A 463 17.27 -13.97 -7.19
CA VAL A 463 17.87 -12.76 -7.78
C VAL A 463 17.66 -12.79 -9.29
N LEU A 464 17.95 -13.90 -9.94
CA LEU A 464 17.73 -14.09 -11.38
C LEU A 464 16.26 -13.87 -11.79
N LEU A 465 15.32 -14.50 -11.09
CA LEU A 465 13.89 -14.34 -11.33
C LEU A 465 13.47 -12.87 -11.28
N VAL A 466 13.92 -12.15 -10.24
CA VAL A 466 13.61 -10.74 -10.05
C VAL A 466 14.20 -9.89 -11.17
N LEU A 467 15.49 -10.09 -11.53
CA LEU A 467 16.15 -9.31 -12.58
C LEU A 467 15.51 -9.49 -13.95
N MET A 468 15.18 -10.73 -14.34
CA MET A 468 14.51 -11.00 -15.60
C MET A 468 13.15 -10.31 -15.68
N LEU A 469 12.30 -10.48 -14.67
CA LEU A 469 10.97 -9.88 -14.62
C LEU A 469 11.05 -8.35 -14.52
N GLN A 470 11.98 -7.82 -13.74
CA GLN A 470 12.22 -6.39 -13.64
C GLN A 470 12.58 -5.81 -15.02
N LYS A 471 13.56 -6.39 -15.74
CA LYS A 471 13.95 -5.94 -17.09
C LYS A 471 12.81 -6.08 -18.09
N ALA A 472 12.09 -7.20 -18.06
CA ALA A 472 10.93 -7.41 -18.94
C ALA A 472 9.86 -6.33 -18.75
N VAL A 473 9.43 -6.06 -17.51
CA VAL A 473 8.34 -5.13 -17.23
C VAL A 473 8.78 -3.68 -17.29
N THR A 474 9.92 -3.33 -16.66
CA THR A 474 10.32 -1.92 -16.51
C THR A 474 11.08 -1.36 -17.69
N GLU A 475 11.67 -2.21 -18.52
CA GLU A 475 12.47 -1.79 -19.69
C GLU A 475 11.83 -2.23 -20.99
N THR A 476 11.74 -3.53 -21.25
CA THR A 476 11.31 -4.08 -22.54
C THR A 476 9.86 -3.71 -22.86
N PHE A 477 8.94 -3.97 -21.94
CA PHE A 477 7.53 -3.61 -22.08
C PHE A 477 7.33 -2.10 -22.26
N ARG A 478 7.94 -1.30 -21.39
CA ARG A 478 7.88 0.16 -21.49
C ARG A 478 8.41 0.68 -22.81
N ASN A 479 9.59 0.20 -23.23
CA ASN A 479 10.23 0.67 -24.46
C ASN A 479 9.38 0.34 -25.69
N PHE A 480 8.75 -0.83 -25.71
CA PHE A 480 7.80 -1.21 -26.75
C PHE A 480 6.59 -0.28 -26.79
N LEU A 481 5.93 -0.04 -25.64
CA LEU A 481 4.80 0.90 -25.57
C LEU A 481 5.18 2.29 -26.06
N ASN A 482 6.34 2.80 -25.65
CA ASN A 482 6.83 4.11 -26.04
C ASN A 482 7.17 4.19 -27.53
N ALA A 483 7.73 3.12 -28.12
CA ALA A 483 8.04 3.06 -29.55
C ALA A 483 6.75 3.11 -30.38
N VAL A 484 5.77 2.24 -30.08
CA VAL A 484 4.47 2.22 -30.79
C VAL A 484 3.77 3.56 -30.68
N GLU A 485 3.69 4.16 -29.47
CA GLU A 485 3.04 5.48 -29.35
C GLU A 485 3.79 6.60 -30.06
N ARG A 486 5.11 6.52 -30.13
CA ARG A 486 5.90 7.49 -30.90
C ARG A 486 5.60 7.38 -32.38
N GLU A 487 5.51 6.15 -32.92
CA GLU A 487 5.13 5.91 -34.30
C GLU A 487 3.71 6.40 -34.59
N GLU A 488 2.74 6.07 -33.77
CA GLU A 488 1.34 6.47 -33.99
C GLU A 488 1.16 7.99 -33.88
N ARG A 489 1.89 8.65 -32.96
CA ARG A 489 1.92 10.12 -32.89
C ARG A 489 2.59 10.74 -34.11
N ALA A 490 3.65 10.12 -34.64
CA ALA A 490 4.31 10.59 -35.84
C ALA A 490 3.38 10.49 -37.05
N LYS A 491 2.65 9.37 -37.23
CA LYS A 491 1.62 9.22 -38.30
C LYS A 491 0.53 10.28 -38.14
N ALA A 492 -0.06 10.43 -36.98
CA ALA A 492 -1.11 11.43 -36.73
C ALA A 492 -0.63 12.87 -37.05
N ARG A 493 0.63 13.19 -36.72
CA ARG A 493 1.22 14.49 -37.10
C ARG A 493 1.40 14.66 -38.59
N MET A 494 1.80 13.61 -39.30
CA MET A 494 1.95 13.63 -40.76
C MET A 494 0.60 13.84 -41.44
N ASP A 495 -0.42 13.10 -41.00
CA ASP A 495 -1.79 13.22 -41.52
C ASP A 495 -2.35 14.63 -41.28
N VAL A 496 -2.13 15.23 -40.11
CA VAL A 496 -2.55 16.62 -39.80
C VAL A 496 -1.81 17.61 -40.67
N LYS A 497 -0.50 17.45 -40.82
CA LYS A 497 0.32 18.35 -41.67
C LYS A 497 -0.09 18.29 -43.14
N ASP A 498 -0.33 17.07 -43.63
CA ASP A 498 -0.77 16.87 -45.05
C ASP A 498 -2.19 17.43 -45.25
N THR A 499 -3.10 17.21 -44.26
CA THR A 499 -4.44 17.78 -44.28
C THR A 499 -4.40 19.28 -44.22
N THR A 500 -3.55 19.88 -43.39
CA THR A 500 -3.39 21.33 -43.28
C THR A 500 -2.84 21.94 -44.60
N ALA A 501 -1.80 21.33 -45.18
CA ALA A 501 -1.25 21.73 -46.47
C ALA A 501 -2.27 21.61 -47.62
N PHE A 502 -3.07 20.54 -47.60
CA PHE A 502 -4.17 20.38 -48.58
C PHE A 502 -5.22 21.48 -48.41
N LEU A 503 -5.67 21.77 -47.18
CA LEU A 503 -6.63 22.82 -46.91
C LEU A 503 -6.11 24.22 -47.32
N GLU A 504 -4.83 24.53 -47.04
CA GLU A 504 -4.19 25.76 -47.49
C GLU A 504 -4.17 25.88 -49.03
N ASN A 505 -3.85 24.81 -49.75
CA ASN A 505 -3.89 24.79 -51.22
C ASN A 505 -5.30 24.97 -51.78
N VAL A 506 -6.31 24.30 -51.16
CA VAL A 506 -7.71 24.50 -51.54
C VAL A 506 -8.16 25.89 -51.26
N SER A 507 -7.80 26.46 -50.11
CA SER A 507 -8.12 27.83 -49.73
C SER A 507 -7.54 28.85 -50.73
N ALA A 508 -6.24 28.74 -51.00
CA ALA A 508 -5.59 29.63 -51.96
C ALA A 508 -6.21 29.54 -53.36
N ARG A 509 -6.61 28.35 -53.78
CA ARG A 509 -7.28 28.12 -55.05
C ARG A 509 -8.68 28.74 -55.12
N THR A 510 -9.47 28.50 -54.03
CA THR A 510 -10.83 29.05 -53.92
C THR A 510 -10.79 30.58 -53.89
N ARG A 511 -9.85 31.21 -53.21
CA ARG A 511 -9.71 32.66 -53.16
C ARG A 511 -9.36 33.24 -54.56
N ARG A 512 -8.50 32.56 -55.31
CA ARG A 512 -8.22 33.01 -56.71
C ARG A 512 -9.48 32.91 -57.56
N THR A 513 -10.24 31.80 -57.44
CA THR A 513 -11.47 31.62 -58.18
C THR A 513 -12.55 32.64 -57.85
N LEU A 514 -12.74 32.98 -56.52
CA LEU A 514 -13.65 34.03 -56.09
C LEU A 514 -13.26 35.41 -56.64
N LYS A 515 -11.96 35.75 -56.69
CA LYS A 515 -11.49 36.99 -57.37
C LYS A 515 -11.80 37.01 -58.86
N GLN A 516 -11.66 35.90 -59.54
CA GLN A 516 -11.99 35.78 -60.97
C GLN A 516 -13.49 35.94 -61.23
N ILE A 517 -14.32 35.29 -60.36
CA ILE A 517 -15.77 35.38 -60.46
C ILE A 517 -16.23 36.81 -60.19
N ARG A 518 -15.66 37.51 -59.19
CA ARG A 518 -15.98 38.87 -58.88
C ARG A 518 -15.81 39.85 -60.02
N ASN A 519 -14.82 39.59 -60.90
CA ASN A 519 -14.58 40.40 -62.09
C ASN A 519 -15.53 40.08 -63.26
N LEU A 520 -16.30 38.98 -63.19
CA LEU A 520 -17.18 38.52 -64.24
C LEU A 520 -18.68 38.68 -63.91
N VAL A 521 -19.02 38.95 -62.62
CA VAL A 521 -20.40 38.99 -62.15
C VAL A 521 -20.98 40.38 -62.34
N PRO A 522 -22.24 40.52 -62.82
CA PRO A 522 -22.95 41.78 -62.96
C PRO A 522 -23.16 42.52 -61.62
N HIS A 523 -23.25 43.83 -61.62
CA HIS A 523 -23.42 44.68 -60.40
C HIS A 523 -24.66 44.32 -59.56
N SER A 524 -25.67 43.70 -60.16
CA SER A 524 -26.87 43.20 -59.47
C SER A 524 -26.62 42.07 -58.43
N SER A 525 -25.51 41.36 -58.54
CA SER A 525 -25.12 40.27 -57.64
C SER A 525 -23.89 40.59 -56.77
N ALA A 526 -23.56 41.85 -56.66
CA ALA A 526 -22.40 42.31 -55.81
C ALA A 526 -22.59 41.96 -54.34
N GLY A 527 -23.82 41.98 -53.80
CA GLY A 527 -24.12 41.63 -52.42
C GLY A 527 -23.91 40.15 -52.10
N ASP A 528 -24.22 39.26 -53.04
CA ASP A 528 -23.99 37.83 -52.87
C ASP A 528 -22.48 37.50 -52.85
N MET A 529 -21.70 38.24 -53.68
CA MET A 529 -20.24 38.09 -53.70
C MET A 529 -19.58 38.62 -52.45
N ASP A 530 -20.08 39.76 -51.88
CA ASP A 530 -19.58 40.26 -50.61
C ASP A 530 -19.86 39.33 -49.46
N PHE A 531 -21.04 38.65 -49.46
CA PHE A 531 -21.39 37.62 -48.47
C PHE A 531 -20.50 36.39 -48.61
N LEU A 532 -20.21 35.91 -49.82
CA LEU A 532 -19.29 34.81 -50.08
C LEU A 532 -17.87 35.12 -49.64
N ASP A 533 -17.36 36.31 -49.94
CA ASP A 533 -16.02 36.74 -49.52
C ASP A 533 -15.91 36.85 -47.98
N ALA A 534 -16.95 37.36 -47.32
CA ALA A 534 -17.01 37.45 -45.86
C ALA A 534 -17.03 36.06 -45.22
N THR A 535 -17.90 35.14 -45.69
CA THR A 535 -18.00 33.76 -45.19
C THR A 535 -16.70 32.99 -45.40
N TYR A 536 -16.04 33.22 -46.52
CA TYR A 536 -14.76 32.58 -46.81
C TYR A 536 -13.62 33.15 -45.92
N GLY A 537 -13.66 34.47 -45.63
CA GLY A 537 -12.73 35.10 -44.70
C GLY A 537 -12.86 34.53 -43.26
N GLU A 538 -14.09 34.28 -42.80
CA GLU A 538 -14.35 33.65 -41.51
C GLU A 538 -13.79 32.21 -41.47
N LEU A 539 -13.94 31.42 -42.54
CA LEU A 539 -13.37 30.07 -42.64
C LEU A 539 -11.84 30.07 -42.55
N GLU A 540 -11.19 31.02 -43.24
CA GLU A 540 -9.73 31.15 -43.17
C GLU A 540 -9.23 31.53 -41.77
N GLU A 541 -9.94 32.40 -41.08
CA GLU A 541 -9.59 32.81 -39.71
C GLU A 541 -9.73 31.64 -38.76
N ARG A 542 -10.78 30.83 -38.87
CA ARG A 542 -10.97 29.59 -38.08
C ARG A 542 -9.89 28.56 -38.35
N LEU A 543 -9.49 28.33 -39.60
CA LEU A 543 -8.38 27.44 -39.95
C LEU A 543 -7.03 27.91 -39.34
N ARG A 544 -6.78 29.24 -39.35
CA ARG A 544 -5.59 29.81 -38.73
C ARG A 544 -5.59 29.65 -37.21
N THR A 545 -6.72 29.89 -36.56
CA THR A 545 -6.87 29.67 -35.10
C THR A 545 -6.65 28.21 -34.71
N ALA A 546 -7.19 27.28 -35.49
CA ALA A 546 -6.97 25.82 -35.24
C ALA A 546 -5.48 25.45 -35.39
N ARG A 547 -4.77 25.99 -36.37
CA ARG A 547 -3.33 25.77 -36.55
C ARG A 547 -2.50 26.35 -35.40
N ASP A 548 -2.82 27.56 -34.97
CA ASP A 548 -2.11 28.23 -33.86
C ASP A 548 -2.33 27.48 -32.53
N ALA A 549 -3.54 26.93 -32.31
CA ALA A 549 -3.83 26.06 -31.18
C ALA A 549 -3.01 24.75 -31.23
N LEU A 550 -2.86 24.13 -32.40
CA LEU A 550 -2.02 22.93 -32.56
C LEU A 550 -0.53 23.21 -32.27
N THR A 551 0.00 24.35 -32.77
CA THR A 551 1.40 24.76 -32.50
C THR A 551 1.64 25.08 -31.02
N THR A 552 0.65 25.64 -30.33
CA THR A 552 0.73 25.91 -28.89
C THR A 552 0.70 24.63 -28.08
N ALA A 553 -0.19 23.69 -28.39
CA ALA A 553 -0.26 22.37 -27.73
C ALA A 553 1.05 21.58 -27.92
N GLU A 554 1.73 21.69 -29.07
CA GLU A 554 3.04 21.09 -29.30
C GLU A 554 4.17 21.70 -28.47
N ARG A 555 4.10 22.98 -28.18
CA ARG A 555 5.07 23.66 -27.29
C ARG A 555 4.86 23.27 -25.84
N GLU A 556 3.63 23.31 -25.35
CA GLU A 556 3.28 22.90 -23.99
C GLU A 556 3.69 21.45 -23.69
N GLN A 557 3.55 20.55 -24.67
CA GLN A 557 3.98 19.16 -24.54
C GLN A 557 5.51 19.00 -24.47
N ARG A 558 6.29 19.85 -25.18
CA ARG A 558 7.77 19.86 -25.06
C ARG A 558 8.24 20.34 -23.69
N ASP A 559 7.56 21.32 -23.12
CA ASP A 559 7.89 21.89 -21.82
C ASP A 559 7.61 20.88 -20.69
N LEU A 560 6.54 20.08 -20.79
CA LEU A 560 6.25 18.98 -19.87
C LEU A 560 7.30 17.84 -19.91
N VAL A 561 7.85 17.52 -21.08
CA VAL A 561 8.92 16.52 -21.24
C VAL A 561 10.24 16.99 -20.64
N ASN A 562 10.54 18.31 -20.78
CA ASN A 562 11.72 18.91 -20.15
C ASN A 562 11.61 18.95 -18.62
N LEU A 563 10.40 19.13 -18.08
CA LEU A 563 10.12 19.13 -16.64
C LEU A 563 10.43 17.79 -15.97
N ALA A 564 10.03 16.68 -16.59
CA ALA A 564 10.32 15.34 -16.07
C ALA A 564 11.82 15.02 -16.09
N GLY A 565 12.58 15.55 -17.06
CA GLY A 565 14.04 15.43 -17.11
C GLY A 565 14.76 16.21 -16.00
N ILE A 566 14.25 17.39 -15.63
CA ILE A 566 14.81 18.21 -14.54
C ILE A 566 14.53 17.55 -13.16
N GLY A 567 13.36 16.93 -12.97
CA GLY A 567 13.04 16.19 -11.75
C GLY A 567 14.04 15.07 -11.48
N LEU A 568 14.41 14.30 -12.51
CA LEU A 568 15.41 13.24 -12.42
C LEU A 568 16.82 13.77 -12.10
N LEU A 569 17.22 14.86 -12.73
CA LEU A 569 18.53 15.50 -12.45
C LEU A 569 18.59 16.00 -11.01
N VAL A 570 17.52 16.61 -10.50
CA VAL A 570 17.43 17.07 -9.11
C VAL A 570 17.52 15.88 -8.15
N GLU A 571 16.86 14.77 -8.45
CA GLU A 571 16.88 13.54 -7.63
C GLU A 571 18.31 12.93 -7.59
N ILE A 572 18.94 12.70 -8.74
CA ILE A 572 20.29 12.14 -8.82
C ILE A 572 21.29 13.05 -8.08
N VAL A 573 21.23 14.37 -8.31
CA VAL A 573 22.12 15.34 -7.67
C VAL A 573 21.88 15.39 -6.16
N SER A 574 20.62 15.41 -5.70
CA SER A 574 20.27 15.40 -4.26
C SER A 574 20.74 14.12 -3.58
N HIS A 575 20.56 12.98 -4.21
CA HIS A 575 20.95 11.68 -3.65
C HIS A 575 22.47 11.55 -3.55
N GLU A 576 23.21 11.91 -4.60
CA GLU A 576 24.66 11.85 -4.63
C GLU A 576 25.31 12.87 -3.68
N LEU A 577 24.85 14.12 -3.70
CA LEU A 577 25.35 15.15 -2.78
C LEU A 577 24.96 14.86 -1.33
N GLY A 578 23.77 14.30 -1.07
CA GLY A 578 23.33 13.88 0.24
C GLY A 578 24.19 12.74 0.81
N ARG A 579 24.62 11.81 -0.05
CA ARG A 579 25.55 10.73 0.32
C ARG A 579 26.94 11.28 0.65
N VAL A 580 27.45 12.19 -0.17
CA VAL A 580 28.76 12.83 0.06
C VAL A 580 28.73 13.66 1.36
N ALA A 581 27.68 14.45 1.59
CA ALA A 581 27.52 15.24 2.80
C ALA A 581 27.47 14.37 4.07
N ARG A 582 26.71 13.27 4.05
CA ARG A 582 26.69 12.30 5.18
C ARG A 582 28.07 11.71 5.43
N ARG A 583 28.74 11.23 4.39
CA ARG A 583 30.08 10.62 4.53
C ARG A 583 31.11 11.62 5.07
N THR A 584 31.02 12.88 4.64
CA THR A 584 31.88 13.94 5.16
C THR A 584 31.61 14.23 6.63
N LEU A 585 30.34 14.28 7.05
CA LEU A 585 29.94 14.42 8.46
C LEU A 585 30.45 13.27 9.32
N ASP A 586 30.33 12.02 8.83
CA ASP A 586 30.82 10.84 9.54
C ASP A 586 32.35 10.90 9.75
N VAL A 587 33.10 11.31 8.72
CA VAL A 587 34.56 11.46 8.81
C VAL A 587 34.95 12.59 9.76
N VAL A 588 34.27 13.75 9.67
CA VAL A 588 34.54 14.90 10.56
C VAL A 588 34.15 14.57 12.01
N GLY A 589 33.10 13.79 12.23
CA GLY A 589 32.67 13.32 13.56
C GLY A 589 33.62 12.31 14.22
N GLN A 590 34.43 11.58 13.43
CA GLN A 590 35.40 10.62 13.96
C GLN A 590 36.75 11.27 14.39
N ILE A 591 36.95 12.55 14.12
CA ILE A 591 38.18 13.27 14.47
C ILE A 591 38.18 13.62 15.96
N ASP A 592 39.18 13.13 16.69
CA ASP A 592 39.37 13.51 18.12
C ASP A 592 39.84 14.97 18.23
N ARG A 593 38.87 15.85 18.49
CA ARG A 593 39.08 17.31 18.58
C ARG A 593 39.88 17.73 19.80
N ARG A 594 40.02 16.86 20.82
CA ARG A 594 40.82 17.14 22.04
C ARG A 594 42.32 17.17 21.78
N ALA A 595 42.75 16.49 20.73
CA ALA A 595 44.17 16.43 20.32
C ALA A 595 44.56 17.54 19.36
N LEU A 596 43.64 18.43 18.93
CA LEU A 596 43.87 19.45 17.92
C LEU A 596 44.04 20.86 18.50
N PRO A 597 44.87 21.74 17.88
CA PRO A 597 44.91 23.16 18.22
C PRO A 597 43.54 23.81 18.08
N ARG A 598 43.19 24.77 19.02
CA ARG A 598 41.91 25.43 19.05
C ARG A 598 41.44 26.01 17.70
N GLN A 599 42.39 26.56 16.92
CA GLN A 599 42.12 27.18 15.63
C GLN A 599 41.70 26.15 14.57
N VAL A 600 42.27 24.96 14.62
CA VAL A 600 41.95 23.83 13.71
C VAL A 600 40.63 23.21 14.10
N SER A 601 40.31 23.04 15.40
CA SER A 601 39.04 22.58 15.89
C SER A 601 37.87 23.50 15.45
N ALA A 602 38.05 24.82 15.56
CA ALA A 602 37.04 25.80 15.12
C ALA A 602 36.79 25.75 13.59
N THR A 603 37.80 25.39 12.80
CA THR A 603 37.63 25.19 11.35
C THR A 603 36.79 23.94 11.06
N PHE A 604 37.02 22.85 11.79
CA PHE A 604 36.17 21.64 11.67
C PHE A 604 34.74 21.90 12.12
N ASP A 605 34.48 22.68 13.17
CA ASP A 605 33.16 23.09 13.59
C ASP A 605 32.43 23.89 12.48
N THR A 606 33.16 24.72 11.75
CA THR A 606 32.62 25.46 10.61
C THR A 606 32.27 24.54 9.45
N VAL A 607 33.14 23.55 9.13
CA VAL A 607 32.89 22.59 8.06
C VAL A 607 31.68 21.70 8.40
N GLU A 608 31.58 21.24 9.66
CA GLU A 608 30.45 20.45 10.13
C GLU A 608 29.14 21.23 10.02
N SER A 609 29.15 22.49 10.49
CA SER A 609 27.98 23.37 10.37
C SER A 609 27.55 23.59 8.91
N GLN A 610 28.51 23.84 7.99
CA GLN A 610 28.21 24.00 6.57
C GLN A 610 27.67 22.70 5.94
N MET A 611 28.21 21.52 6.29
CA MET A 611 27.69 20.24 5.79
C MET A 611 26.31 19.94 6.32
N LEU A 612 25.99 20.29 7.57
CA LEU A 612 24.65 20.20 8.12
C LEU A 612 23.64 21.10 7.39
N VAL A 613 24.05 22.31 7.02
CA VAL A 613 23.23 23.25 6.22
C VAL A 613 23.00 22.68 4.81
N ILE A 614 24.03 22.13 4.18
CA ILE A 614 23.91 21.48 2.87
C ILE A 614 22.96 20.28 2.97
N ARG A 615 23.13 19.41 3.95
CA ARG A 615 22.25 18.28 4.18
C ARG A 615 20.80 18.71 4.39
N LYS A 616 20.56 19.69 5.26
CA LYS A 616 19.20 20.23 5.49
C LYS A 616 18.58 20.78 4.20
N ARG A 617 19.35 21.44 3.35
CA ARG A 617 18.86 21.95 2.06
C ARG A 617 18.61 20.85 1.04
N LEU A 618 19.42 19.79 1.05
CA LEU A 618 19.21 18.61 0.19
C LEU A 618 18.01 17.79 0.67
N ASP A 619 17.83 17.63 1.98
CA ASP A 619 16.66 16.99 2.59
C ASP A 619 15.35 17.77 2.25
N MET A 620 15.42 19.09 2.01
CA MET A 620 14.31 19.91 1.49
C MET A 620 14.02 19.67 -0.01
N LEU A 621 14.97 19.13 -0.77
CA LEU A 621 14.77 18.74 -2.17
C LEU A 621 14.33 17.28 -2.31
N ASP A 622 14.42 16.47 -1.24
CA ASP A 622 14.12 15.04 -1.16
C ASP A 622 12.62 14.65 -1.19
N PRO A 623 11.63 15.54 -1.01
CA PRO A 623 10.22 15.19 -1.21
C PRO A 623 9.86 14.78 -2.64
N LEU A 624 10.78 14.99 -3.58
CA LEU A 624 10.66 14.48 -4.95
C LEU A 624 11.30 13.07 -5.08
N SER A 625 11.94 12.56 -4.02
CA SER A 625 12.58 11.23 -3.99
C SER A 625 11.69 10.19 -3.30
N PRO A 626 11.42 9.06 -3.96
CA PRO A 626 10.52 8.01 -3.45
C PRO A 626 11.15 7.06 -2.43
N SER A 627 12.32 7.38 -1.91
CA SER A 627 13.00 6.48 -0.99
C SER A 627 12.30 6.39 0.38
N GLY A 628 11.73 5.23 0.68
CA GLY A 628 11.49 4.55 1.99
C GLY A 628 11.04 5.32 3.24
N ARG A 629 10.95 6.65 3.20
CA ARG A 629 10.57 7.53 4.32
C ARG A 629 9.20 8.20 4.19
N ASN A 630 8.49 7.99 3.08
CA ASN A 630 7.16 8.57 2.84
C ASN A 630 6.06 7.71 3.48
N ARG A 631 6.23 7.30 4.72
CA ARG A 631 5.18 6.62 5.46
C ARG A 631 4.13 7.64 5.88
N ARG A 632 2.87 7.44 5.46
CA ARG A 632 1.74 8.19 6.01
C ARG A 632 1.62 7.84 7.48
N GLU A 633 1.66 8.84 8.33
CA GLU A 633 1.50 8.72 9.78
C GLU A 633 0.32 9.58 10.26
N VAL A 634 -0.24 9.24 11.40
CA VAL A 634 -1.31 10.04 12.01
C VAL A 634 -0.65 11.04 12.96
N PHE A 635 -0.91 12.33 12.77
CA PHE A 635 -0.40 13.40 13.61
C PHE A 635 -1.42 14.54 13.71
N ASP A 636 -1.26 15.36 14.75
CA ASP A 636 -2.09 16.55 14.93
C ASP A 636 -1.62 17.68 14.01
N LEU A 637 -2.52 18.15 13.10
CA LEU A 637 -2.22 19.22 12.16
C LEU A 637 -1.97 20.55 12.85
N ARG A 638 -2.67 20.84 13.93
CA ARG A 638 -2.50 22.07 14.70
C ARG A 638 -1.09 22.15 15.32
N GLU A 639 -0.65 21.04 15.92
CA GLU A 639 0.70 20.94 16.49
C GLU A 639 1.76 21.15 15.40
N LEU A 640 1.60 20.51 14.24
CA LEU A 640 2.49 20.67 13.12
C LEU A 640 2.57 22.11 12.61
N VAL A 641 1.41 22.77 12.42
CA VAL A 641 1.37 24.17 11.96
C VAL A 641 2.03 25.08 12.99
N SER A 642 1.77 24.86 14.27
CA SER A 642 2.40 25.63 15.36
C SER A 642 3.93 25.48 15.36
N GLU A 643 4.46 24.25 15.20
CA GLU A 643 5.90 24.00 15.09
C GLU A 643 6.53 24.70 13.90
N VAL A 644 5.89 24.63 12.72
CA VAL A 644 6.40 25.28 11.51
C VAL A 644 6.42 26.81 11.66
N LEU A 645 5.34 27.40 12.19
CA LEU A 645 5.29 28.85 12.44
C LEU A 645 6.37 29.28 13.46
N ALA A 646 6.54 28.52 14.55
CA ALA A 646 7.56 28.79 15.55
C ALA A 646 8.99 28.70 14.98
N SER A 647 9.24 27.79 14.02
CA SER A 647 10.54 27.67 13.36
C SER A 647 10.92 28.93 12.55
N HIS A 648 9.92 29.74 12.14
CA HIS A 648 10.09 30.99 11.40
C HIS A 648 10.04 32.23 12.29
N GLU A 649 9.93 32.11 13.61
CA GLU A 649 9.82 33.21 14.55
C GLU A 649 10.90 34.28 14.37
N ASN A 650 12.17 33.88 14.24
CA ASN A 650 13.30 34.81 14.00
C ASN A 650 13.16 35.54 12.67
N GLN A 651 12.57 34.92 11.64
CA GLN A 651 12.33 35.51 10.33
C GLN A 651 11.18 36.50 10.40
N PHE A 652 10.12 36.18 11.11
CA PHE A 652 8.96 37.07 11.32
C PHE A 652 9.34 38.29 12.14
N GLN A 653 10.07 38.14 13.23
CA GLN A 653 10.57 39.25 14.04
C GLN A 653 11.48 40.20 13.22
N ARG A 654 12.41 39.63 12.41
CA ARG A 654 13.31 40.43 11.58
C ARG A 654 12.57 41.31 10.53
N HIS A 655 11.39 40.87 10.08
CA HIS A 655 10.60 41.55 9.04
C HIS A 655 9.32 42.18 9.62
N GLU A 656 9.16 42.24 10.94
CA GLU A 656 8.02 42.80 11.66
C GLU A 656 6.68 42.20 11.21
N ILE A 657 6.65 40.87 10.93
CA ILE A 657 5.46 40.13 10.52
C ILE A 657 4.72 39.61 11.74
N GLU A 658 3.49 40.06 11.94
CA GLU A 658 2.58 39.50 12.93
C GLU A 658 1.94 38.22 12.38
N TYR A 659 1.86 37.14 13.16
CA TYR A 659 1.15 35.96 12.75
C TYR A 659 0.15 35.50 13.81
N THR A 660 -0.94 34.86 13.36
CA THR A 660 -1.97 34.27 14.21
C THR A 660 -2.32 32.88 13.71
N LEU A 661 -2.47 31.94 14.67
CA LEU A 661 -3.02 30.61 14.42
C LEU A 661 -4.37 30.51 15.12
N ASP A 662 -5.44 30.38 14.35
CA ASP A 662 -6.80 30.18 14.84
C ASP A 662 -7.23 28.75 14.49
N ALA A 663 -7.42 27.95 15.51
CA ALA A 663 -7.87 26.59 15.35
C ALA A 663 -9.16 26.40 16.15
N GLY A 664 -10.24 26.94 15.68
CA GLY A 664 -11.61 27.01 16.25
C GLY A 664 -11.94 26.10 17.47
N PRO A 665 -13.04 26.28 18.16
CA PRO A 665 -13.41 25.42 19.29
C PRO A 665 -13.75 24.01 18.82
N GLN A 666 -12.96 23.01 19.23
CA GLN A 666 -13.19 21.62 18.89
C GLN A 666 -13.86 20.83 20.04
N PRO A 667 -14.81 19.91 19.75
CA PRO A 667 -15.42 19.05 20.75
C PRO A 667 -14.44 18.06 21.44
N ASN A 668 -13.31 17.71 20.79
CA ASN A 668 -12.36 16.70 21.27
C ASN A 668 -10.87 17.13 21.26
N GLY A 669 -10.53 18.37 20.99
CA GLY A 669 -9.19 18.93 21.21
C GLY A 669 -8.08 18.58 20.18
N ASN A 670 -8.19 17.52 19.36
CA ASN A 670 -7.16 17.08 18.42
C ASN A 670 -7.67 17.07 16.98
N PHE A 671 -6.87 17.64 16.07
CA PHE A 671 -7.12 17.62 14.63
C PHE A 671 -6.13 16.65 13.93
N SER A 672 -6.41 15.36 14.04
CA SER A 672 -5.54 14.31 13.52
C SER A 672 -5.78 14.06 12.02
N ILE A 673 -4.72 14.13 11.23
CA ILE A 673 -4.74 13.77 9.80
C ILE A 673 -3.75 12.63 9.52
N ARG A 674 -4.01 11.87 8.47
CA ARG A 674 -3.14 10.78 8.02
C ARG A 674 -2.39 11.16 6.74
N ALA A 675 -1.20 11.70 6.90
CA ALA A 675 -0.41 12.21 5.78
C ALA A 675 1.09 11.91 5.96
N VAL A 676 1.88 12.22 4.94
CA VAL A 676 3.34 12.26 5.05
C VAL A 676 3.73 13.61 5.66
N ARG A 677 4.07 13.62 6.95
CA ARG A 677 4.33 14.83 7.74
C ARG A 677 5.28 15.80 7.05
N GLY A 678 6.41 15.30 6.50
CA GLY A 678 7.39 16.13 5.80
C GLY A 678 6.87 16.82 4.55
N MET A 679 5.91 16.20 3.83
CA MET A 679 5.28 16.81 2.65
C MET A 679 4.33 17.94 3.05
N ILE A 680 3.58 17.79 4.13
CA ILE A 680 2.71 18.86 4.63
C ILE A 680 3.55 20.04 5.15
N VAL A 681 4.66 19.78 5.84
CA VAL A 681 5.64 20.82 6.22
C VAL A 681 6.09 21.62 4.98
N GLN A 682 6.41 20.94 3.89
CA GLN A 682 6.86 21.60 2.66
C GLN A 682 5.77 22.48 2.02
N VAL A 683 4.51 22.09 2.07
CA VAL A 683 3.40 22.95 1.61
C VAL A 683 3.38 24.23 2.45
N LEU A 684 3.45 24.13 3.77
CA LEU A 684 3.46 25.27 4.68
C LEU A 684 4.69 26.18 4.45
N GLU A 685 5.89 25.60 4.34
CA GLU A 685 7.14 26.32 4.03
C GLU A 685 7.04 27.13 2.73
N ASN A 686 6.52 26.52 1.66
CA ASN A 686 6.33 27.20 0.38
C ASN A 686 5.34 28.36 0.48
N LEU A 687 4.26 28.24 1.26
CA LEU A 687 3.29 29.31 1.49
C LEU A 687 3.91 30.44 2.32
N ILE A 688 4.63 30.10 3.40
CA ILE A 688 5.31 31.07 4.27
C ILE A 688 6.36 31.85 3.49
N ASP A 689 7.24 31.17 2.75
CA ASP A 689 8.31 31.83 1.95
C ASP A 689 7.75 32.77 0.89
N ASN A 690 6.61 32.38 0.27
CA ASN A 690 5.94 33.26 -0.68
C ASN A 690 5.35 34.49 0.01
N SER A 691 4.67 34.31 1.14
CA SER A 691 4.08 35.40 1.89
C SER A 691 5.13 36.35 2.45
N VAL A 692 6.20 35.84 3.08
CA VAL A 692 7.32 36.66 3.60
C VAL A 692 7.93 37.52 2.48
N PHE A 693 8.12 36.92 1.28
CA PHE A 693 8.68 37.66 0.15
C PHE A 693 7.79 38.86 -0.23
N TRP A 694 6.50 38.61 -0.44
CA TRP A 694 5.58 39.67 -0.91
C TRP A 694 5.23 40.70 0.17
N LEU A 695 5.11 40.26 1.44
CA LEU A 695 4.93 41.17 2.58
C LEU A 695 6.10 42.14 2.73
N LYS A 696 7.32 41.61 2.62
CA LYS A 696 8.55 42.40 2.65
C LYS A 696 8.63 43.43 1.50
N GLN A 697 8.22 43.04 0.29
CA GLN A 697 8.18 43.96 -0.86
C GLN A 697 7.14 45.07 -0.61
N ARG A 698 5.96 44.77 -0.11
CA ARG A 698 4.92 45.74 0.20
C ARG A 698 5.33 46.67 1.34
N ALA A 699 5.92 46.16 2.40
CA ALA A 699 6.41 46.95 3.52
C ALA A 699 7.52 47.93 3.12
N ARG A 700 8.36 47.59 2.13
CA ARG A 700 9.36 48.50 1.55
C ARG A 700 8.72 49.61 0.73
N ALA A 701 7.60 49.35 0.06
CA ALA A 701 6.89 50.33 -0.74
C ALA A 701 6.00 51.23 0.10
N ASP A 702 5.47 50.75 1.23
CA ASP A 702 4.61 51.48 2.17
C ASP A 702 5.11 51.29 3.62
N PRO A 703 5.82 52.27 4.21
CA PRO A 703 6.29 52.18 5.60
C PRO A 703 5.18 52.16 6.66
N SER A 704 3.95 52.50 6.31
CA SER A 704 2.81 52.41 7.23
C SER A 704 2.15 51.02 7.26
N PHE A 705 2.50 50.18 6.31
CA PHE A 705 1.97 48.81 6.18
C PHE A 705 2.46 47.93 7.33
N ARG A 706 1.55 47.16 7.92
CA ARG A 706 1.81 46.15 8.97
C ARG A 706 1.62 44.79 8.38
N PRO A 707 2.73 44.05 8.13
CA PRO A 707 2.67 42.71 7.55
C PRO A 707 1.98 41.72 8.50
N ARG A 708 1.06 40.91 7.96
CA ARG A 708 0.33 39.88 8.75
C ARG A 708 0.16 38.61 7.98
N ILE A 709 0.29 37.48 8.72
CA ILE A 709 -0.06 36.13 8.27
C ILE A 709 -1.11 35.60 9.23
N ARG A 710 -2.18 35.02 8.72
CA ARG A 710 -3.22 34.34 9.49
C ARG A 710 -3.40 32.93 8.97
N VAL A 711 -3.28 31.95 9.87
CA VAL A 711 -3.56 30.55 9.58
C VAL A 711 -4.78 30.14 10.38
N GLU A 712 -5.77 29.58 9.70
CA GLU A 712 -7.02 29.12 10.31
C GLU A 712 -7.18 27.64 9.99
N ILE A 713 -7.53 26.83 10.98
CA ILE A 713 -7.87 25.42 10.80
C ILE A 713 -9.36 25.29 11.10
N ASP A 714 -10.14 25.00 10.08
CA ASP A 714 -11.58 24.77 10.17
C ASP A 714 -11.87 23.28 10.19
N ALA A 715 -12.28 22.77 11.36
CA ALA A 715 -12.59 21.38 11.55
C ALA A 715 -13.94 20.96 10.94
N ALA A 716 -14.87 21.91 10.77
CA ALA A 716 -16.19 21.63 10.21
C ALA A 716 -16.14 21.50 8.69
N ASP A 717 -15.37 22.38 8.05
CA ASP A 717 -15.17 22.37 6.61
C ASP A 717 -13.96 21.52 6.20
N GLN A 718 -13.17 20.99 7.17
CA GLN A 718 -11.94 20.23 6.93
C GLN A 718 -10.92 20.97 6.05
N GLU A 719 -10.68 22.23 6.36
CA GLU A 719 -9.81 23.12 5.62
C GLU A 719 -8.73 23.75 6.49
N LEU A 720 -7.53 23.90 5.91
CA LEU A 720 -6.51 24.81 6.42
C LEU A 720 -6.46 26.03 5.50
N ARG A 721 -6.76 27.21 6.03
CA ARG A 721 -6.75 28.49 5.33
C ARG A 721 -5.51 29.27 5.73
N PHE A 722 -4.68 29.61 4.74
CA PHE A 722 -3.47 30.38 4.92
C PHE A 722 -3.63 31.74 4.21
N THR A 723 -3.70 32.82 4.98
CA THR A 723 -3.99 34.17 4.49
C THR A 723 -2.84 35.11 4.81
N ASP A 724 -2.43 35.92 3.85
CA ASP A 724 -1.56 37.07 4.10
C ASP A 724 -2.24 38.40 3.66
N ASN A 725 -1.73 39.53 4.16
CA ASN A 725 -2.21 40.83 3.77
C ASN A 725 -1.31 41.53 2.72
N GLY A 726 -0.53 40.75 1.97
CA GLY A 726 0.32 41.20 0.90
C GLY A 726 -0.43 41.76 -0.32
N PRO A 727 0.24 41.88 -1.46
CA PRO A 727 -0.38 42.46 -2.68
C PRO A 727 -1.44 41.56 -3.31
N GLY A 728 -1.51 40.25 -2.92
CA GLY A 728 -2.45 39.29 -3.46
C GLY A 728 -2.23 38.91 -4.93
N ILE A 729 -3.04 37.98 -5.41
CA ILE A 729 -3.00 37.42 -6.77
C ILE A 729 -4.24 37.88 -7.53
N ALA A 730 -4.07 38.40 -8.77
CA ALA A 730 -5.21 38.79 -9.60
C ALA A 730 -6.11 37.57 -9.90
N VAL A 731 -7.43 37.73 -9.82
CA VAL A 731 -8.40 36.63 -10.03
C VAL A 731 -8.15 35.90 -11.36
N ALA A 732 -7.83 36.64 -12.43
CA ALA A 732 -7.53 36.08 -13.75
C ALA A 732 -6.29 35.16 -13.76
N ARG A 733 -5.44 35.19 -12.72
CA ARG A 733 -4.23 34.38 -12.59
C ARG A 733 -4.35 33.29 -11.55
N ALA A 734 -5.51 33.10 -10.93
CA ALA A 734 -5.72 32.14 -9.82
C ALA A 734 -5.29 30.72 -10.16
N GLU A 735 -5.60 30.25 -11.36
CA GLU A 735 -5.21 28.92 -11.86
C GLU A 735 -3.75 28.89 -12.40
N GLU A 736 -3.32 30.02 -12.96
CA GLU A 736 -2.00 30.12 -13.60
C GLU A 736 -0.85 30.02 -12.61
N VAL A 737 -1.00 30.55 -11.38
CA VAL A 737 0.05 30.54 -10.36
C VAL A 737 0.46 29.15 -9.87
N PHE A 738 -0.38 28.15 -10.09
CA PHE A 738 -0.09 26.76 -9.80
C PHE A 738 0.57 26.02 -10.97
N LYS A 739 0.77 26.64 -12.13
CA LYS A 739 1.52 26.05 -13.24
C LYS A 739 3.02 26.11 -12.95
N PRO A 740 3.79 25.12 -13.39
CA PRO A 740 5.23 25.12 -13.18
C PRO A 740 5.92 26.29 -13.90
N PHE A 741 6.97 26.83 -13.29
CA PHE A 741 7.79 27.97 -13.76
C PHE A 741 7.05 29.31 -13.88
N VAL A 742 5.81 29.39 -13.43
CA VAL A 742 5.10 30.65 -13.33
C VAL A 742 5.55 31.38 -12.06
N SER A 743 6.19 32.52 -12.20
CA SER A 743 6.65 33.37 -11.10
C SER A 743 6.44 34.85 -11.44
N SER A 744 5.95 35.61 -10.45
CA SER A 744 5.87 37.06 -10.51
C SER A 744 7.07 37.70 -9.79
N LYS A 745 8.00 36.92 -9.23
CA LYS A 745 9.23 37.41 -8.59
C LYS A 745 10.24 37.85 -9.67
N PRO A 746 11.12 38.83 -9.42
CA PRO A 746 12.17 39.22 -10.35
C PRO A 746 13.04 38.06 -10.81
N SER A 747 13.62 38.16 -12.02
CA SER A 747 14.51 37.12 -12.56
C SER A 747 15.63 36.79 -11.60
N GLY A 748 15.74 35.47 -11.24
CA GLY A 748 16.73 34.95 -10.29
C GLY A 748 16.23 34.78 -8.86
N GLU A 749 15.11 35.39 -8.44
CA GLU A 749 14.59 35.33 -7.07
C GLU A 749 13.42 34.31 -6.91
N GLY A 750 12.84 33.85 -8.00
CA GLY A 750 11.75 32.87 -7.97
C GLY A 750 11.83 31.89 -9.13
N LYS A 751 11.90 30.58 -8.80
CA LYS A 751 11.91 29.50 -9.81
C LYS A 751 10.51 29.12 -10.31
N GLY A 752 9.42 29.65 -9.71
CA GLY A 752 8.04 29.36 -10.09
C GLY A 752 7.61 27.90 -9.85
N LEU A 753 8.26 27.19 -8.92
CA LEU A 753 7.99 25.77 -8.64
C LEU A 753 7.27 25.54 -7.30
N GLY A 754 7.33 26.46 -6.35
CA GLY A 754 6.84 26.26 -4.99
C GLY A 754 5.34 25.91 -4.93
N LEU A 755 4.47 26.75 -5.53
CA LEU A 755 3.02 26.52 -5.55
C LEU A 755 2.63 25.30 -6.39
N TYR A 756 3.33 25.03 -7.48
CA TYR A 756 3.15 23.81 -8.27
C TYR A 756 3.45 22.56 -7.42
N ILE A 757 4.58 22.52 -6.73
CA ILE A 757 4.96 21.41 -5.84
C ILE A 757 3.92 21.25 -4.72
N SER A 758 3.46 22.35 -4.12
CA SER A 758 2.44 22.31 -3.08
C SER A 758 1.11 21.74 -3.58
N LYS A 759 0.69 22.07 -4.81
CA LYS A 759 -0.51 21.51 -5.44
C LYS A 759 -0.34 20.01 -5.74
N GLU A 760 0.84 19.57 -6.20
CA GLU A 760 1.12 18.15 -6.45
C GLU A 760 1.21 17.35 -5.15
N ILE A 761 1.73 17.92 -4.06
CA ILE A 761 1.70 17.30 -2.73
C ILE A 761 0.27 17.11 -2.23
N ALA A 762 -0.58 18.14 -2.37
CA ALA A 762 -2.00 18.03 -2.04
C ALA A 762 -2.66 16.88 -2.83
N ARG A 763 -2.48 16.84 -4.15
CA ARG A 763 -2.99 15.77 -5.02
C ARG A 763 -2.49 14.37 -4.64
N TYR A 764 -1.22 14.25 -4.26
CA TYR A 764 -0.64 12.99 -3.78
C TYR A 764 -1.39 12.44 -2.56
N HIS A 765 -1.88 13.32 -1.73
CA HIS A 765 -2.65 12.99 -0.53
C HIS A 765 -4.17 12.90 -0.77
N SER A 766 -4.65 13.02 -2.00
CA SER A 766 -6.07 13.12 -2.37
C SER A 766 -6.76 14.38 -1.82
N ALA A 767 -5.96 15.39 -1.50
CA ALA A 767 -6.34 16.72 -1.04
C ALA A 767 -6.29 17.72 -2.20
N GLU A 768 -6.85 18.92 -2.02
CA GLU A 768 -6.79 19.99 -3.01
C GLU A 768 -6.18 21.26 -2.41
N LEU A 769 -5.34 21.96 -3.20
CA LEU A 769 -4.80 23.28 -2.87
C LEU A 769 -5.28 24.28 -3.91
N TYR A 770 -5.99 25.33 -3.46
CA TYR A 770 -6.57 26.37 -4.33
C TYR A 770 -6.57 27.74 -3.65
N LEU A 771 -6.88 28.79 -4.42
CA LEU A 771 -7.10 30.14 -3.91
C LEU A 771 -8.59 30.34 -3.66
N LEU A 772 -8.94 30.80 -2.45
CA LEU A 772 -10.32 31.09 -2.07
C LEU A 772 -10.88 32.21 -2.95
N ASP A 773 -12.01 31.96 -3.59
CA ASP A 773 -12.68 32.96 -4.45
C ASP A 773 -13.45 33.98 -3.59
N ALA A 774 -12.70 34.74 -2.79
CA ALA A 774 -13.19 35.84 -1.97
C ALA A 774 -12.26 37.06 -2.19
N PRO A 775 -12.35 37.73 -3.35
CA PRO A 775 -11.42 38.79 -3.70
C PRO A 775 -11.58 40.04 -2.80
N ARG A 776 -10.46 40.55 -2.33
CA ARG A 776 -10.32 41.87 -1.70
C ARG A 776 -9.68 42.80 -2.71
N ASP A 777 -10.33 43.90 -3.06
CA ASP A 777 -9.88 44.84 -4.08
C ASP A 777 -9.50 44.17 -5.43
N GLY A 778 -10.26 43.14 -5.83
CA GLY A 778 -10.01 42.38 -7.07
C GLY A 778 -8.84 41.40 -7.01
N ARG A 779 -8.33 41.08 -5.81
CA ARG A 779 -7.17 40.18 -5.58
C ARG A 779 -7.45 39.10 -4.52
N LEU A 780 -6.85 37.95 -4.70
CA LEU A 780 -6.98 36.77 -3.82
C LEU A 780 -5.75 36.68 -2.92
N ASN A 781 -5.97 36.51 -1.62
CA ASN A 781 -4.91 36.46 -0.60
C ASN A 781 -4.96 35.22 0.30
N THR A 782 -5.91 34.32 0.08
CA THR A 782 -6.12 33.14 0.93
C THR A 782 -5.90 31.87 0.12
N PHE A 783 -4.91 31.09 0.51
CA PHE A 783 -4.73 29.71 0.04
C PHE A 783 -5.52 28.77 0.95
N VAL A 784 -6.24 27.82 0.35
CA VAL A 784 -6.98 26.79 1.05
C VAL A 784 -6.41 25.43 0.70
N LEU A 785 -6.02 24.68 1.72
CA LEU A 785 -5.71 23.26 1.62
C LEU A 785 -6.92 22.50 2.17
N ASP A 786 -7.68 21.89 1.27
CA ASP A 786 -8.77 20.99 1.61
C ASP A 786 -8.17 19.65 2.06
N ILE A 787 -8.47 19.24 3.28
CA ILE A 787 -7.90 18.07 3.95
C ILE A 787 -8.89 16.92 4.16
N ASP A 788 -10.08 17.00 3.55
CA ASP A 788 -11.10 15.92 3.62
C ASP A 788 -10.53 14.56 3.19
N GLY A 789 -9.62 14.54 2.24
CA GLY A 789 -8.92 13.33 1.78
C GLY A 789 -7.79 12.81 2.70
N LEU A 790 -7.51 13.49 3.83
CA LEU A 790 -6.38 13.19 4.74
C LEU A 790 -6.80 12.48 6.04
N ASN A 791 -8.07 12.20 6.25
CA ASN A 791 -8.62 11.53 7.44
C ASN A 791 -8.53 9.99 7.40
#